data_7caaa49126bb480d5091685f0c33b3a2
#
_entry.id   7caaa49126bb480d5091685f0c33b3a2
#
_cell.length_a   1.000
_cell.length_b   1.000
_cell.length_c   1.000
_cell.angle_alpha   90.00
_cell.angle_beta   90.00
_cell.angle_gamma   90.00
#
_symmetry.space_group_name_H-M   'P 1'
#
loop_
_entity.id
_entity.type
_entity.pdbx_description
1 polymer ?
#
loop_
_entity_poly.entity_id
_entity_poly.type
_entity_poly.pdbx_seq_one_letter_code
_entity_poly.pdbx_strand_id
1 'polypeptide(L)'
;HRVDRRQRQMCIRDRHLFIISDEFAELKSQQPEFMDKLISTARIGRSLGVHLILATQKPSGVVNDQIWSNTKFRVCLRVQDTGDSQDMLKRPDAASLKDTGRFYLQVGYNEYFAMGQSAWCGAEYIPQDEVVQQKDESVQVIDDTAQTLLVAKPIKKKKKAESKQIVAVVQYLSEMAKREHIIPRTLLPPPLPTMLTLAQLQERFPGKTPEKISALVGMIDDPGKQEQYPMELDLQSTHNLLLVGESGCGKTAMIQTMLLNLAQRYTPEQVNFYILDFSSKLLTQFRRIPHCGIVLTDEDEPSIDRLFEMITDETKRRQKLFAQAEVNSYEAYCRVEKLPLWVVVIDGVVNFTSIKKGNFYYSTIHDFMRDGAPYGIKFVLAGGHYNEFSMRVRQEASEHIGMNQKDKYGYFDILGCKTEYLPPCLPGRGLCIWEEQPLEFQGAILSDSEDQQAAAQQLRAALDEIAARDAAYPPATRLPMVEEGQSYAEFCEKFAPMRIPLGYNLSDAKPVALPLRQTFSLTVYNGNPAGAEHIVSTLLQAYCREHMELFIVRRNFNSIYADGSDLLQQLQAQTKVTLFEQDKETGLQELFERLMAIMGERMQLRNEFVQQNGLTRGDPQNTVRAFEYIHAHSTPLMVIFENYYEFAKSLYDGQAVMFAELFRAQDPNTTSKKNNGYGYNIYYTACFGPGEYTLTAAQTPMADCFNPQKFTLMFGGQLDKCGAVPLPRDYLAINEPDEHYNHCVMYYQGRLAGLSLPCGELVHVEPDPDEVPII
;
A
#
# COMPACT_ATOMS: atom_id res chain seq x y z
N HIS A 1 -2.00 -37.02 12.40
CA HIS A 1 -3.47 -37.24 12.40
C HIS A 1 -3.95 -38.48 13.21
N ARG A 2 -3.23 -39.60 13.27
CA ARG A 2 -3.65 -40.78 14.07
C ARG A 2 -3.30 -40.66 15.56
N VAL A 3 -2.20 -40.01 15.91
CA VAL A 3 -1.76 -39.81 17.30
C VAL A 3 -2.68 -38.81 18.01
N ASP A 4 -3.10 -37.78 17.32
CA ASP A 4 -3.91 -36.68 17.83
C ASP A 4 -5.37 -37.15 18.17
N ARG A 5 -5.97 -37.97 17.31
CA ARG A 5 -7.25 -38.61 17.63
C ARG A 5 -7.20 -39.56 18.83
N ARG A 6 -6.08 -40.28 19.05
CA ARG A 6 -5.93 -41.16 20.23
C ARG A 6 -5.74 -40.36 21.51
N GLN A 7 -4.99 -39.24 21.47
CA GLN A 7 -4.84 -38.33 22.61
C GLN A 7 -6.15 -37.65 22.98
N ARG A 8 -6.96 -37.19 21.98
CA ARG A 8 -8.30 -36.63 22.24
C ARG A 8 -9.28 -37.68 22.83
N GLN A 9 -9.26 -38.90 22.35
CA GLN A 9 -10.06 -40.00 22.92
C GLN A 9 -9.60 -40.38 24.34
N MET A 10 -8.33 -40.33 24.67
CA MET A 10 -7.81 -40.59 26.02
C MET A 10 -8.26 -39.48 27.00
N CYS A 11 -8.21 -38.20 26.59
CA CYS A 11 -8.63 -37.10 27.46
C CYS A 11 -10.11 -37.13 27.85
N ILE A 12 -10.98 -37.70 27.01
CA ILE A 12 -12.43 -37.88 27.29
C ILE A 12 -12.68 -39.16 28.09
N ARG A 13 -11.86 -40.20 27.95
CA ARG A 13 -12.04 -41.47 28.70
C ARG A 13 -11.78 -41.33 30.19
N ASP A 14 -10.95 -40.42 30.63
CA ASP A 14 -10.53 -40.27 32.03
C ASP A 14 -11.32 -39.18 32.77
N ARG A 15 -12.22 -38.45 32.10
CA ARG A 15 -13.01 -37.37 32.69
C ARG A 15 -14.44 -37.39 32.16
N HIS A 16 -15.39 -37.09 33.04
CA HIS A 16 -16.80 -36.97 32.68
C HIS A 16 -17.09 -35.50 32.35
N LEU A 17 -17.77 -35.24 31.21
CA LEU A 17 -18.25 -33.93 30.81
C LEU A 17 -19.76 -33.85 31.14
N PHE A 18 -20.16 -32.86 31.94
CA PHE A 18 -21.56 -32.55 32.21
C PHE A 18 -21.96 -31.31 31.42
N ILE A 19 -22.95 -31.44 30.54
CA ILE A 19 -23.59 -30.33 29.84
C ILE A 19 -24.93 -30.09 30.52
N ILE A 20 -25.10 -28.92 31.11
CA ILE A 20 -26.30 -28.51 31.84
C ILE A 20 -26.99 -27.41 31.03
N SER A 21 -28.20 -27.64 30.62
CA SER A 21 -29.04 -26.62 29.98
C SER A 21 -30.23 -26.34 30.89
N ASP A 22 -30.25 -25.15 31.46
CA ASP A 22 -31.39 -24.61 32.20
C ASP A 22 -32.34 -23.94 31.21
N GLU A 23 -33.63 -24.23 31.27
CA GLU A 23 -34.69 -23.82 30.33
C GLU A 23 -34.36 -24.14 28.85
N PHE A 24 -34.11 -25.42 28.57
CA PHE A 24 -33.79 -25.86 27.22
C PHE A 24 -34.90 -25.64 26.17
N ALA A 25 -36.12 -25.29 26.62
CA ALA A 25 -37.23 -24.90 25.77
C ALA A 25 -36.88 -23.59 24.98
N GLU A 26 -36.23 -22.63 25.64
CA GLU A 26 -35.75 -21.41 24.98
C GLU A 26 -34.63 -21.71 23.99
N LEU A 27 -33.71 -22.58 24.34
CA LEU A 27 -32.63 -23.01 23.44
C LEU A 27 -33.19 -23.63 22.15
N LYS A 28 -34.27 -24.43 22.25
CA LYS A 28 -34.95 -25.01 21.08
C LYS A 28 -35.56 -23.94 20.18
N SER A 29 -36.11 -22.87 20.75
CA SER A 29 -36.75 -21.81 19.98
C SER A 29 -35.73 -20.87 19.32
N GLN A 30 -34.64 -20.61 19.99
CA GLN A 30 -33.59 -19.68 19.50
C GLN A 30 -32.59 -20.37 18.55
N GLN A 31 -32.31 -21.66 18.77
CA GLN A 31 -31.30 -22.43 18.04
C GLN A 31 -31.82 -23.83 17.66
N PRO A 32 -32.79 -23.95 16.74
CA PRO A 32 -33.41 -25.23 16.41
C PRO A 32 -32.43 -26.28 15.89
N GLU A 33 -31.41 -25.86 15.13
CA GLU A 33 -30.38 -26.76 14.59
C GLU A 33 -29.50 -27.39 15.70
N PHE A 34 -29.36 -26.69 16.84
CA PHE A 34 -28.60 -27.21 17.98
C PHE A 34 -29.28 -28.41 18.61
N MET A 35 -30.62 -28.51 18.52
CA MET A 35 -31.36 -29.62 19.10
C MET A 35 -31.01 -30.97 18.47
N ASP A 36 -30.77 -31.03 17.18
CA ASP A 36 -30.38 -32.28 16.51
C ASP A 36 -29.00 -32.74 16.94
N LYS A 37 -28.07 -31.78 17.13
CA LYS A 37 -26.72 -32.04 17.66
C LYS A 37 -26.78 -32.50 19.13
N LEU A 38 -27.67 -31.91 19.95
CA LEU A 38 -27.89 -32.29 21.35
C LEU A 38 -28.45 -33.71 21.47
N ILE A 39 -29.42 -34.06 20.63
CA ILE A 39 -30.02 -35.42 20.57
C ILE A 39 -28.94 -36.42 20.15
N SER A 40 -28.16 -36.12 19.15
CA SER A 40 -27.04 -36.97 18.73
C SER A 40 -26.01 -37.17 19.85
N THR A 41 -25.70 -36.11 20.58
CA THR A 41 -24.80 -36.13 21.76
C THR A 41 -25.37 -36.99 22.88
N ALA A 42 -26.69 -36.89 23.16
CA ALA A 42 -27.38 -37.73 24.16
C ALA A 42 -27.26 -39.23 23.84
N ARG A 43 -27.36 -39.58 22.55
CA ARG A 43 -27.27 -40.96 22.09
C ARG A 43 -25.87 -41.54 22.16
N ILE A 44 -24.86 -40.80 21.73
CA ILE A 44 -23.49 -41.29 21.60
C ILE A 44 -22.65 -41.00 22.87
N GLY A 45 -22.96 -39.93 23.58
CA GLY A 45 -22.18 -39.39 24.68
C GLY A 45 -21.97 -40.34 25.85
N ARG A 46 -22.92 -41.26 26.10
CA ARG A 46 -22.82 -42.24 27.20
C ARG A 46 -21.53 -43.08 27.11
N SER A 47 -21.16 -43.52 25.93
CA SER A 47 -19.92 -44.29 25.73
C SER A 47 -18.65 -43.44 25.82
N LEU A 48 -18.81 -42.13 25.75
CA LEU A 48 -17.72 -41.14 25.76
C LEU A 48 -17.60 -40.39 27.10
N GLY A 49 -18.44 -40.73 28.11
CA GLY A 49 -18.46 -40.02 29.40
C GLY A 49 -19.12 -38.64 29.36
N VAL A 50 -19.94 -38.37 28.35
CA VAL A 50 -20.69 -37.11 28.25
C VAL A 50 -22.07 -37.30 28.85
N HIS A 51 -22.46 -36.45 29.79
CA HIS A 51 -23.75 -36.47 30.49
C HIS A 51 -24.50 -35.17 30.21
N LEU A 52 -25.82 -35.32 29.95
CA LEU A 52 -26.72 -34.19 29.76
C LEU A 52 -27.66 -34.05 30.94
N ILE A 53 -27.80 -32.83 31.44
CA ILE A 53 -28.84 -32.43 32.39
C ILE A 53 -29.68 -31.36 31.71
N LEU A 54 -30.91 -31.69 31.38
CA LEU A 54 -31.84 -30.81 30.69
C LEU A 54 -32.96 -30.41 31.66
N ALA A 55 -33.09 -29.13 31.94
CA ALA A 55 -34.15 -28.58 32.79
C ALA A 55 -35.11 -27.74 31.95
N THR A 56 -36.41 -27.82 32.28
CA THR A 56 -37.44 -26.97 31.66
C THR A 56 -38.66 -26.85 32.59
N GLN A 57 -39.32 -25.72 32.49
CA GLN A 57 -40.57 -25.49 33.22
C GLN A 57 -41.79 -26.14 32.54
N LYS A 58 -41.71 -26.36 31.21
CA LYS A 58 -42.79 -27.00 30.43
C LYS A 58 -42.23 -28.16 29.64
N PRO A 59 -42.42 -29.41 30.09
CA PRO A 59 -41.94 -30.56 29.35
C PRO A 59 -42.81 -30.87 28.12
N SER A 60 -44.10 -30.50 28.14
CA SER A 60 -45.05 -30.79 27.06
C SER A 60 -44.73 -30.04 25.78
N GLY A 61 -44.60 -30.77 24.66
CA GLY A 61 -44.31 -30.17 23.33
C GLY A 61 -42.87 -29.74 23.07
N VAL A 62 -42.02 -29.73 24.12
CA VAL A 62 -40.60 -29.32 23.99
C VAL A 62 -39.68 -30.51 23.86
N VAL A 63 -39.93 -31.56 24.65
CA VAL A 63 -39.16 -32.81 24.65
C VAL A 63 -39.74 -33.76 23.61
N ASN A 64 -38.94 -34.09 22.57
CA ASN A 64 -39.34 -35.05 21.54
C ASN A 64 -39.14 -36.51 22.01
N ASP A 65 -39.79 -37.47 21.32
CA ASP A 65 -39.71 -38.90 21.66
C ASP A 65 -38.27 -39.44 21.64
N GLN A 66 -37.38 -38.84 20.86
CA GLN A 66 -35.98 -39.26 20.80
C GLN A 66 -35.22 -38.86 22.08
N ILE A 67 -35.50 -37.71 22.67
CA ILE A 67 -34.93 -37.29 23.96
C ILE A 67 -35.51 -38.19 25.06
N TRP A 68 -36.82 -38.41 25.05
CA TRP A 68 -37.49 -39.28 26.01
C TRP A 68 -36.91 -40.70 26.03
N SER A 69 -36.65 -41.29 24.87
CA SER A 69 -36.13 -42.66 24.76
C SER A 69 -34.67 -42.78 25.24
N ASN A 70 -33.90 -41.72 25.19
CA ASN A 70 -32.50 -41.70 25.60
C ASN A 70 -32.30 -41.20 27.05
N THR A 71 -33.35 -40.68 27.69
CA THR A 71 -33.32 -40.16 29.07
C THR A 71 -33.85 -41.19 30.07
N LYS A 72 -32.93 -41.91 30.72
CA LYS A 72 -33.30 -42.94 31.70
C LYS A 72 -33.73 -42.37 33.05
N PHE A 73 -33.10 -41.26 33.49
CA PHE A 73 -33.34 -40.58 34.76
C PHE A 73 -34.25 -39.39 34.56
N ARG A 74 -35.37 -39.35 35.31
CA ARG A 74 -36.35 -38.25 35.26
C ARG A 74 -36.58 -37.75 36.66
N VAL A 75 -36.41 -36.45 36.86
CA VAL A 75 -36.69 -35.77 38.13
C VAL A 75 -37.83 -34.79 37.85
N CYS A 76 -38.98 -35.02 38.48
CA CYS A 76 -40.11 -34.13 38.31
C CYS A 76 -40.41 -33.43 39.65
N LEU A 77 -40.21 -32.13 39.67
CA LEU A 77 -40.64 -31.27 40.76
C LEU A 77 -42.17 -31.02 40.64
N ARG A 78 -42.68 -30.14 41.48
CA ARG A 78 -44.08 -29.73 41.40
C ARG A 78 -44.40 -29.13 40.04
N VAL A 79 -45.40 -29.64 39.34
CA VAL A 79 -45.97 -29.11 38.11
C VAL A 79 -47.39 -28.56 38.36
N GLN A 80 -47.89 -27.73 37.44
CA GLN A 80 -49.19 -27.04 37.64
C GLN A 80 -50.37 -27.95 37.39
N ASP A 81 -50.25 -28.84 36.39
CA ASP A 81 -51.34 -29.74 36.01
C ASP A 81 -50.92 -31.23 35.97
N THR A 82 -51.92 -32.09 35.90
CA THR A 82 -51.71 -33.53 35.81
C THR A 82 -51.20 -33.99 34.46
N GLY A 83 -51.41 -33.20 33.39
CA GLY A 83 -50.88 -33.43 32.04
C GLY A 83 -49.38 -33.40 32.00
N ASP A 84 -48.79 -32.33 32.53
CA ASP A 84 -47.32 -32.19 32.63
C ASP A 84 -46.68 -33.33 33.47
N SER A 85 -47.36 -33.74 34.58
CA SER A 85 -46.90 -34.87 35.37
C SER A 85 -46.97 -36.18 34.56
N GLN A 86 -48.04 -36.39 33.81
CA GLN A 86 -48.22 -37.58 32.95
C GLN A 86 -47.19 -37.58 31.80
N ASP A 87 -46.90 -36.46 31.20
CA ASP A 87 -45.88 -36.37 30.15
C ASP A 87 -44.52 -36.76 30.68
N MET A 88 -44.14 -36.23 31.86
CA MET A 88 -42.84 -36.45 32.46
C MET A 88 -42.64 -37.83 33.07
N LEU A 89 -43.60 -38.25 33.91
CA LEU A 89 -43.51 -39.47 34.73
C LEU A 89 -44.40 -40.63 34.25
N LYS A 90 -45.30 -40.38 33.31
CA LYS A 90 -46.46 -41.29 32.96
C LYS A 90 -47.36 -41.54 34.12
N ARG A 91 -47.42 -40.68 35.13
CA ARG A 91 -48.17 -40.71 36.37
C ARG A 91 -48.61 -39.31 36.80
N PRO A 92 -49.76 -39.14 37.47
CA PRO A 92 -50.24 -37.78 37.86
C PRO A 92 -49.65 -37.24 39.15
N ASP A 93 -48.77 -37.97 39.80
CA ASP A 93 -48.37 -37.76 41.23
C ASP A 93 -47.68 -36.38 41.46
N ALA A 94 -46.90 -35.88 40.48
CA ALA A 94 -46.13 -34.63 40.66
C ALA A 94 -47.01 -33.38 40.79
N ALA A 95 -48.24 -33.38 40.26
CA ALA A 95 -49.18 -32.29 40.41
C ALA A 95 -49.68 -32.11 41.87
N SER A 96 -49.61 -33.17 42.67
CA SER A 96 -50.02 -33.14 44.09
C SER A 96 -48.94 -32.68 45.07
N LEU A 97 -47.72 -32.46 44.62
CA LEU A 97 -46.61 -31.99 45.47
C LEU A 97 -46.91 -30.59 46.01
N LYS A 98 -46.76 -30.39 47.32
CA LYS A 98 -47.03 -29.09 48.00
C LYS A 98 -45.76 -28.39 48.44
N ASP A 99 -44.77 -29.18 48.85
CA ASP A 99 -43.55 -28.63 49.48
C ASP A 99 -42.52 -28.23 48.44
N THR A 100 -41.85 -27.10 48.65
CA THR A 100 -40.76 -26.60 47.83
C THR A 100 -39.57 -27.57 47.85
N GLY A 101 -39.03 -27.91 46.66
CA GLY A 101 -37.90 -28.84 46.53
C GLY A 101 -38.29 -30.32 46.65
N ARG A 102 -39.59 -30.67 46.85
CA ARG A 102 -40.08 -32.01 46.80
C ARG A 102 -40.14 -32.47 45.35
N PHE A 103 -39.72 -33.71 45.06
CA PHE A 103 -39.67 -34.23 43.72
C PHE A 103 -39.96 -35.75 43.69
N TYR A 104 -40.34 -36.23 42.49
CA TYR A 104 -40.31 -37.63 42.16
C TYR A 104 -39.14 -37.95 41.25
N LEU A 105 -38.37 -39.01 41.60
CA LEU A 105 -37.32 -39.60 40.79
C LEU A 105 -37.87 -40.87 40.16
N GLN A 106 -37.84 -40.92 38.82
CA GLN A 106 -38.13 -42.12 38.05
C GLN A 106 -36.87 -42.56 37.29
N VAL A 107 -36.53 -43.84 37.39
CA VAL A 107 -35.46 -44.49 36.64
C VAL A 107 -36.05 -45.59 35.77
N GLY A 108 -35.92 -45.43 34.45
CA GLY A 108 -36.61 -46.30 33.50
C GLY A 108 -38.11 -46.23 33.64
N TYR A 109 -38.88 -47.15 33.00
CA TYR A 109 -40.34 -47.18 33.12
C TYR A 109 -40.82 -47.80 34.41
N ASN A 110 -40.16 -48.87 34.91
CA ASN A 110 -40.56 -49.59 36.08
C ASN A 110 -39.39 -50.04 36.98
N GLU A 111 -38.21 -49.50 36.81
CA GLU A 111 -37.01 -49.92 37.57
C GLU A 111 -37.01 -49.31 38.98
N TYR A 112 -37.29 -48.02 39.04
CA TYR A 112 -37.28 -47.31 40.35
C TYR A 112 -38.19 -46.07 40.28
N PHE A 113 -38.99 -45.89 41.33
CA PHE A 113 -39.80 -44.71 41.54
C PHE A 113 -39.83 -44.35 43.01
N ALA A 114 -39.38 -43.14 43.36
CA ALA A 114 -39.33 -42.68 44.71
C ALA A 114 -39.58 -41.17 44.80
N MET A 115 -40.13 -40.77 45.95
CA MET A 115 -40.25 -39.36 46.31
C MET A 115 -38.98 -38.93 47.08
N GLY A 116 -38.47 -37.75 46.74
CA GLY A 116 -37.31 -37.18 47.39
C GLY A 116 -37.51 -35.72 47.80
N GLN A 117 -36.60 -35.22 48.62
CA GLN A 117 -36.50 -33.82 49.00
C GLN A 117 -35.15 -33.32 48.62
N SER A 118 -35.09 -32.24 47.85
CA SER A 118 -33.81 -31.60 47.52
C SER A 118 -33.23 -30.82 48.71
N ALA A 119 -31.93 -30.81 48.80
CA ALA A 119 -31.22 -29.93 49.73
C ALA A 119 -31.39 -28.48 49.29
N TRP A 120 -31.41 -27.57 50.25
CA TRP A 120 -31.47 -26.15 50.01
C TRP A 120 -30.05 -25.52 50.04
N CYS A 121 -29.47 -25.30 48.91
CA CYS A 121 -28.12 -24.71 48.81
C CYS A 121 -28.05 -23.22 49.18
N GLY A 122 -29.20 -22.52 49.26
CA GLY A 122 -29.30 -21.15 49.71
C GLY A 122 -29.27 -20.98 51.23
N ALA A 123 -29.13 -22.09 52.01
CA ALA A 123 -29.03 -22.06 53.44
C ALA A 123 -27.81 -21.26 53.94
N GLU A 124 -27.94 -20.67 55.10
CA GLU A 124 -26.87 -19.95 55.76
C GLU A 124 -25.73 -20.91 56.13
N TYR A 125 -24.46 -20.48 55.85
CA TYR A 125 -23.27 -21.22 56.22
C TYR A 125 -22.85 -20.85 57.62
N ILE A 126 -22.81 -21.88 58.51
CA ILE A 126 -22.30 -21.75 59.87
C ILE A 126 -21.06 -22.64 59.95
N PRO A 127 -19.84 -22.08 60.26
CA PRO A 127 -18.64 -22.87 60.41
C PRO A 127 -18.81 -23.94 61.50
N GLN A 128 -18.16 -25.09 61.29
CA GLN A 128 -18.32 -26.27 62.19
C GLN A 128 -17.86 -25.99 63.64
N ASP A 129 -16.89 -25.11 63.80
CA ASP A 129 -16.39 -24.66 65.11
C ASP A 129 -17.41 -23.83 65.88
N GLU A 130 -18.42 -23.25 65.22
CA GLU A 130 -19.51 -22.49 65.82
C GLU A 130 -20.78 -23.30 65.99
N VAL A 131 -20.82 -24.55 65.51
CA VAL A 131 -21.94 -25.48 65.76
C VAL A 131 -21.84 -25.99 67.18
N VAL A 132 -22.16 -25.17 68.11
CA VAL A 132 -22.44 -25.62 69.49
C VAL A 132 -23.63 -26.55 69.43
N GLN A 133 -23.48 -27.79 69.96
CA GLN A 133 -24.63 -28.69 70.15
C GLN A 133 -25.75 -27.92 70.74
N GLN A 134 -26.87 -27.78 70.04
CA GLN A 134 -28.04 -27.09 70.52
C GLN A 134 -28.63 -27.95 71.64
N LYS A 135 -28.13 -27.69 72.87
CA LYS A 135 -28.87 -28.17 74.06
C LYS A 135 -30.25 -27.51 73.98
N ASP A 136 -31.27 -28.32 74.16
CA ASP A 136 -32.62 -27.80 74.28
C ASP A 136 -32.70 -27.07 75.64
N GLU A 137 -32.57 -25.76 75.53
CA GLU A 137 -32.64 -24.85 76.75
C GLU A 137 -34.08 -24.38 76.94
N SER A 138 -35.07 -25.04 76.34
CA SER A 138 -36.44 -24.72 76.61
C SER A 138 -36.83 -25.10 78.04
N VAL A 139 -37.44 -24.19 78.70
CA VAL A 139 -38.00 -24.41 79.98
C VAL A 139 -39.48 -24.75 79.84
N GLN A 140 -39.85 -25.94 80.31
CA GLN A 140 -41.23 -26.37 80.24
C GLN A 140 -41.83 -26.22 81.61
N VAL A 141 -42.96 -25.54 81.72
CA VAL A 141 -43.75 -25.48 82.91
C VAL A 141 -44.80 -26.58 82.79
N ILE A 142 -44.77 -27.53 83.74
CA ILE A 142 -45.72 -28.64 83.75
C ILE A 142 -46.64 -28.48 85.00
N ASP A 143 -47.83 -28.98 84.94
CA ASP A 143 -48.77 -29.06 86.02
C ASP A 143 -48.52 -30.32 86.94
N ASP A 144 -49.33 -30.49 88.03
CA ASP A 144 -49.19 -31.58 88.92
C ASP A 144 -49.56 -32.95 88.28
N THR A 145 -50.13 -32.92 87.08
CA THR A 145 -50.41 -34.14 86.23
C THR A 145 -49.38 -34.41 85.19
N ALA A 146 -48.26 -33.68 85.21
CA ALA A 146 -47.18 -33.72 84.21
C ALA A 146 -47.56 -33.27 82.77
N GLN A 147 -48.69 -32.49 82.68
CA GLN A 147 -49.04 -31.87 81.34
C GLN A 147 -48.29 -30.52 81.17
N THR A 148 -47.74 -30.30 80.01
CA THR A 148 -46.98 -29.07 79.66
C THR A 148 -47.96 -27.88 79.51
N LEU A 149 -47.88 -26.95 80.46
CA LEU A 149 -48.67 -25.71 80.50
C LEU A 149 -48.07 -24.61 79.60
N LEU A 150 -46.75 -24.50 79.65
CA LEU A 150 -46.01 -23.47 78.88
C LEU A 150 -44.65 -24.00 78.44
N VAL A 151 -44.21 -23.65 77.26
CA VAL A 151 -42.83 -23.89 76.78
C VAL A 151 -42.20 -22.52 76.55
N ALA A 152 -41.30 -22.08 77.44
CA ALA A 152 -40.50 -20.90 77.22
C ALA A 152 -39.21 -21.28 76.44
N LYS A 153 -39.08 -20.77 75.25
CA LYS A 153 -37.86 -20.94 74.44
C LYS A 153 -36.98 -19.68 74.60
N PRO A 154 -35.70 -19.83 74.86
CA PRO A 154 -34.79 -18.67 74.90
C PRO A 154 -34.79 -17.93 73.55
N ILE A 155 -34.83 -16.60 73.63
CA ILE A 155 -34.71 -15.75 72.45
C ILE A 155 -33.26 -15.85 71.96
N LYS A 156 -33.01 -16.72 71.06
CA LYS A 156 -31.67 -16.81 70.43
C LYS A 156 -31.44 -15.62 69.46
N LYS A 157 -30.47 -14.80 69.74
CA LYS A 157 -29.97 -13.83 68.80
C LYS A 157 -29.38 -14.61 67.62
N LYS A 158 -30.08 -14.66 66.50
CA LYS A 158 -29.52 -15.23 65.25
C LYS A 158 -28.28 -14.40 64.89
N LYS A 159 -27.07 -14.96 64.99
CA LYS A 159 -25.89 -14.38 64.32
C LYS A 159 -26.23 -14.39 62.81
N LYS A 160 -26.09 -13.25 62.16
CA LYS A 160 -26.21 -13.22 60.71
C LYS A 160 -25.03 -14.00 60.14
N ALA A 161 -25.34 -15.05 59.36
CA ALA A 161 -24.30 -15.75 58.62
C ALA A 161 -23.68 -14.85 57.56
N GLU A 162 -22.37 -14.89 57.47
CA GLU A 162 -21.60 -14.06 56.54
C GLU A 162 -21.73 -14.51 55.09
N SER A 163 -22.05 -15.76 54.83
CA SER A 163 -22.18 -16.36 53.50
C SER A 163 -23.24 -17.45 53.42
N LYS A 164 -23.57 -17.84 52.21
CA LYS A 164 -24.43 -19.00 51.91
C LYS A 164 -23.60 -20.28 51.79
N GLN A 165 -24.20 -21.42 52.10
CA GLN A 165 -23.51 -22.73 52.04
C GLN A 165 -22.90 -22.99 50.65
N ILE A 166 -23.63 -22.67 49.57
CA ILE A 166 -23.12 -22.87 48.20
C ILE A 166 -21.83 -22.09 47.95
N VAL A 167 -21.73 -20.85 48.45
CA VAL A 167 -20.53 -20.01 48.28
C VAL A 167 -19.35 -20.63 49.05
N ALA A 168 -19.57 -21.07 50.26
CA ALA A 168 -18.54 -21.71 51.06
C ALA A 168 -18.02 -23.01 50.47
N VAL A 169 -18.94 -23.83 49.92
CA VAL A 169 -18.58 -25.09 49.25
C VAL A 169 -17.78 -24.83 47.97
N VAL A 170 -18.21 -23.90 47.13
CA VAL A 170 -17.49 -23.54 45.91
C VAL A 170 -16.11 -22.96 46.21
N GLN A 171 -16.01 -22.10 47.23
CA GLN A 171 -14.74 -21.53 47.66
C GLN A 171 -13.79 -22.63 48.18
N TYR A 172 -14.27 -23.53 49.01
CA TYR A 172 -13.49 -24.67 49.50
C TYR A 172 -12.99 -25.57 48.39
N LEU A 173 -13.86 -25.90 47.42
CA LEU A 173 -13.45 -26.70 46.23
C LEU A 173 -12.43 -25.98 45.38
N SER A 174 -12.55 -24.66 45.19
CA SER A 174 -11.58 -23.85 44.48
C SER A 174 -10.22 -23.83 45.16
N GLU A 175 -10.19 -23.66 46.46
CA GLU A 175 -8.96 -23.69 47.29
C GLU A 175 -8.30 -25.06 47.27
N MET A 176 -9.13 -26.14 47.38
CA MET A 176 -8.65 -27.51 47.27
C MET A 176 -8.03 -27.78 45.91
N ALA A 177 -8.69 -27.34 44.81
CA ALA A 177 -8.16 -27.50 43.44
C ALA A 177 -6.81 -26.78 43.29
N LYS A 178 -6.67 -25.55 43.83
CA LYS A 178 -5.40 -24.82 43.79
C LYS A 178 -4.31 -25.56 44.60
N ARG A 179 -4.63 -26.06 45.80
CA ARG A 179 -3.67 -26.81 46.65
C ARG A 179 -3.19 -28.08 45.99
N GLU A 180 -4.09 -28.83 45.36
CA GLU A 180 -3.78 -30.08 44.67
C GLU A 180 -3.28 -29.88 43.22
N HIS A 181 -3.04 -28.62 42.81
CA HIS A 181 -2.61 -28.28 41.44
C HIS A 181 -3.53 -28.85 40.36
N ILE A 182 -4.82 -28.96 40.62
CA ILE A 182 -5.80 -29.40 39.64
C ILE A 182 -6.14 -28.21 38.74
N ILE A 183 -5.58 -28.20 37.50
CA ILE A 183 -5.89 -27.19 36.50
C ILE A 183 -7.06 -27.74 35.68
N PRO A 184 -8.25 -27.17 35.73
CA PRO A 184 -9.34 -27.57 34.86
C PRO A 184 -8.94 -27.24 33.41
N ARG A 185 -9.06 -28.21 32.52
CA ARG A 185 -8.89 -27.94 31.09
C ARG A 185 -10.07 -27.08 30.66
N THR A 186 -9.80 -25.88 30.16
CA THR A 186 -10.81 -25.04 29.50
C THR A 186 -11.27 -25.77 28.23
N LEU A 187 -12.52 -26.14 28.19
CA LEU A 187 -13.11 -26.84 27.02
C LEU A 187 -13.32 -25.90 25.84
N LEU A 188 -13.59 -24.64 26.11
CA LEU A 188 -13.76 -23.59 25.13
C LEU A 188 -12.76 -22.48 25.44
N PRO A 189 -11.97 -22.04 24.47
CA PRO A 189 -11.18 -20.81 24.66
C PRO A 189 -12.12 -19.63 24.93
N PRO A 190 -11.68 -18.58 25.61
CA PRO A 190 -12.46 -17.36 25.74
C PRO A 190 -12.78 -16.80 24.35
N PRO A 191 -13.90 -16.10 24.17
CA PRO A 191 -14.22 -15.46 22.91
C PRO A 191 -13.10 -14.50 22.50
N LEU A 192 -12.96 -14.26 21.20
CA LEU A 192 -12.00 -13.27 20.69
C LEU A 192 -12.21 -11.92 21.36
N PRO A 193 -11.15 -11.26 21.85
CA PRO A 193 -11.27 -9.96 22.49
C PRO A 193 -11.81 -8.93 21.49
N THR A 194 -12.49 -7.92 21.98
CA THR A 194 -12.98 -6.81 21.16
C THR A 194 -11.83 -5.89 20.68
N MET A 195 -10.72 -5.91 21.40
CA MET A 195 -9.49 -5.18 21.09
C MET A 195 -8.30 -6.07 21.45
N LEU A 196 -7.32 -6.12 20.58
CA LEU A 196 -6.13 -6.96 20.74
C LEU A 196 -4.89 -6.13 20.37
N THR A 197 -3.95 -5.96 21.30
CA THR A 197 -2.69 -5.29 20.96
C THR A 197 -1.64 -6.28 20.44
N LEU A 198 -0.71 -5.79 19.61
CA LEU A 198 0.40 -6.60 19.11
C LEU A 198 1.25 -7.17 20.26
N ALA A 199 1.44 -6.40 21.34
CA ALA A 199 2.17 -6.87 22.51
C ALA A 199 1.47 -8.04 23.20
N GLN A 200 0.14 -7.95 23.42
CA GLN A 200 -0.66 -9.04 23.99
C GLN A 200 -0.65 -10.28 23.09
N LEU A 201 -0.67 -10.07 21.76
CA LEU A 201 -0.61 -11.16 20.80
C LEU A 201 0.75 -11.88 20.85
N GLN A 202 1.85 -11.13 20.90
CA GLN A 202 3.20 -11.68 21.04
C GLN A 202 3.43 -12.40 22.38
N GLU A 203 2.87 -11.88 23.47
CA GLU A 203 2.91 -12.54 24.78
C GLU A 203 2.11 -13.86 24.77
N ARG A 204 0.95 -13.86 24.13
CA ARG A 204 0.09 -15.06 24.05
C ARG A 204 0.67 -16.17 23.16
N PHE A 205 1.37 -15.78 22.11
CA PHE A 205 2.01 -16.69 21.15
C PHE A 205 3.52 -16.42 21.09
N PRO A 206 4.28 -16.73 22.17
CA PRO A 206 5.71 -16.54 22.21
C PRO A 206 6.39 -17.56 21.29
N GLY A 207 6.59 -17.21 20.03
CA GLY A 207 7.22 -18.04 19.01
C GLY A 207 8.59 -17.50 18.62
N LYS A 208 9.45 -18.39 18.08
CA LYS A 208 10.63 -17.96 17.34
C LYS A 208 10.17 -17.32 16.03
N THR A 209 10.94 -16.34 15.55
CA THR A 209 10.74 -15.80 14.20
C THR A 209 10.71 -16.95 13.20
N PRO A 210 9.65 -17.10 12.40
CA PRO A 210 9.57 -18.16 11.41
C PRO A 210 10.74 -18.12 10.42
N GLU A 211 11.10 -19.27 9.88
CA GLU A 211 12.13 -19.35 8.83
C GLU A 211 11.71 -18.62 7.55
N LYS A 212 10.37 -18.58 7.31
CA LYS A 212 9.77 -17.87 6.19
C LYS A 212 9.35 -16.46 6.62
N ILE A 213 9.46 -15.51 5.68
CA ILE A 213 9.06 -14.13 5.93
C ILE A 213 7.55 -14.06 6.12
N SER A 214 7.11 -13.83 7.36
CA SER A 214 5.71 -13.75 7.75
C SER A 214 5.45 -12.61 8.74
N ALA A 215 4.22 -12.11 8.75
CA ALA A 215 3.75 -11.09 9.67
C ALA A 215 2.68 -11.63 10.61
N LEU A 216 2.86 -11.46 11.91
CA LEU A 216 1.85 -11.75 12.92
C LEU A 216 0.90 -10.54 13.01
N VAL A 217 -0.35 -10.73 12.59
CA VAL A 217 -1.32 -9.62 12.44
C VAL A 217 -2.58 -9.76 13.28
N GLY A 218 -2.81 -10.92 13.91
CA GLY A 218 -4.02 -11.14 14.67
C GLY A 218 -4.12 -12.53 15.29
N MET A 219 -5.32 -12.88 15.71
CA MET A 219 -5.66 -14.17 16.30
C MET A 219 -6.91 -14.73 15.65
N ILE A 220 -6.87 -16.01 15.29
CA ILE A 220 -7.96 -16.77 14.69
C ILE A 220 -8.60 -17.64 15.76
N ASP A 221 -9.93 -17.74 15.74
CA ASP A 221 -10.71 -18.63 16.60
C ASP A 221 -11.26 -19.81 15.80
N ASP A 222 -10.92 -21.02 16.22
CA ASP A 222 -11.47 -22.28 15.66
C ASP A 222 -12.33 -22.98 16.70
N PRO A 223 -13.64 -22.67 16.76
CA PRO A 223 -14.55 -23.33 17.68
C PRO A 223 -14.65 -24.85 17.44
N GLY A 224 -14.45 -25.29 16.20
CA GLY A 224 -14.52 -26.71 15.84
C GLY A 224 -13.41 -27.54 16.46
N LYS A 225 -12.23 -26.96 16.61
CA LYS A 225 -11.08 -27.58 17.28
C LYS A 225 -10.91 -27.16 18.73
N GLN A 226 -11.69 -26.17 19.18
CA GLN A 226 -11.57 -25.56 20.50
C GLN A 226 -10.19 -24.97 20.77
N GLU A 227 -9.63 -24.31 19.74
CA GLU A 227 -8.29 -23.74 19.78
C GLU A 227 -8.28 -22.36 19.14
N GLN A 228 -7.34 -21.53 19.55
CA GLN A 228 -7.06 -20.23 18.97
C GLN A 228 -5.65 -20.22 18.44
N TYR A 229 -5.46 -19.66 17.24
CA TYR A 229 -4.18 -19.66 16.53
C TYR A 229 -3.69 -18.25 16.27
N PRO A 230 -2.37 -18.03 16.19
CA PRO A 230 -1.83 -16.79 15.68
C PRO A 230 -2.19 -16.63 14.20
N MET A 231 -2.71 -15.47 13.81
CA MET A 231 -2.91 -15.12 12.40
C MET A 231 -1.59 -14.62 11.85
N GLU A 232 -0.84 -15.52 11.23
CA GLU A 232 0.41 -15.19 10.53
C GLU A 232 0.20 -15.20 9.02
N LEU A 233 0.53 -14.07 8.39
CA LEU A 233 0.51 -13.93 6.94
C LEU A 233 1.88 -14.30 6.39
N ASP A 234 1.99 -15.44 5.70
CA ASP A 234 3.22 -15.90 5.03
C ASP A 234 3.39 -15.15 3.70
N LEU A 235 4.07 -14.00 3.73
CA LEU A 235 4.32 -13.18 2.55
C LEU A 235 5.36 -13.78 1.60
N GLN A 236 6.15 -14.73 2.06
CA GLN A 236 7.13 -15.41 1.21
C GLN A 236 6.46 -16.39 0.26
N SER A 237 5.55 -17.23 0.76
CA SER A 237 4.85 -18.25 -0.02
C SER A 237 3.58 -17.72 -0.69
N THR A 238 2.87 -16.78 -0.06
CA THR A 238 1.68 -16.11 -0.61
C THR A 238 2.06 -15.28 -1.84
N HIS A 239 1.25 -15.31 -2.88
CA HIS A 239 1.55 -14.52 -4.08
C HIS A 239 1.21 -13.06 -3.86
N ASN A 240 -0.02 -12.73 -3.55
CA ASN A 240 -0.47 -11.37 -3.27
C ASN A 240 -1.66 -11.44 -2.30
N LEU A 241 -1.93 -10.34 -1.57
CA LEU A 241 -2.96 -10.24 -0.54
C LEU A 241 -4.01 -9.20 -0.90
N LEU A 242 -5.29 -9.55 -0.78
CA LEU A 242 -6.40 -8.60 -0.80
C LEU A 242 -7.01 -8.46 0.59
N LEU A 243 -7.10 -7.21 1.06
CA LEU A 243 -7.74 -6.84 2.31
C LEU A 243 -9.01 -6.04 2.00
N VAL A 244 -10.17 -6.64 2.25
CA VAL A 244 -11.47 -6.09 1.84
C VAL A 244 -12.34 -5.83 3.05
N GLY A 245 -12.90 -4.63 3.16
CA GLY A 245 -13.79 -4.31 4.26
C GLY A 245 -14.30 -2.87 4.22
N GLU A 246 -15.42 -2.60 4.86
CA GLU A 246 -16.03 -1.27 4.88
C GLU A 246 -15.13 -0.19 5.47
N SER A 247 -15.50 1.07 5.27
CA SER A 247 -14.76 2.19 5.86
C SER A 247 -14.77 2.10 7.39
N GLY A 248 -13.64 2.38 8.04
CA GLY A 248 -13.52 2.34 9.49
C GLY A 248 -13.38 0.93 10.10
N CYS A 249 -13.37 -0.15 9.32
CA CYS A 249 -13.22 -1.51 9.86
C CYS A 249 -11.80 -1.87 10.34
N GLY A 250 -10.80 -1.00 10.14
CA GLY A 250 -9.43 -1.22 10.62
C GLY A 250 -8.42 -1.73 9.60
N LYS A 251 -8.68 -1.63 8.28
CA LYS A 251 -7.75 -2.06 7.22
C LYS A 251 -6.36 -1.42 7.35
N THR A 252 -6.31 -0.08 7.41
CA THR A 252 -5.04 0.65 7.55
C THR A 252 -4.30 0.27 8.84
N ALA A 253 -5.04 0.04 9.94
CA ALA A 253 -4.44 -0.41 11.21
C ALA A 253 -3.83 -1.81 11.07
N MET A 254 -4.49 -2.73 10.36
CA MET A 254 -3.95 -4.06 10.08
C MET A 254 -2.68 -3.99 9.21
N ILE A 255 -2.67 -3.13 8.19
CA ILE A 255 -1.48 -2.86 7.36
C ILE A 255 -0.34 -2.29 8.24
N GLN A 256 -0.63 -1.32 9.10
CA GLN A 256 0.36 -0.78 10.04
C GLN A 256 0.96 -1.87 10.93
N THR A 257 0.11 -2.72 11.50
CA THR A 257 0.55 -3.85 12.34
C THR A 257 1.41 -4.83 11.55
N MET A 258 1.01 -5.16 10.32
CA MET A 258 1.77 -6.02 9.41
C MET A 258 3.17 -5.47 9.13
N LEU A 259 3.24 -4.21 8.68
CA LEU A 259 4.51 -3.56 8.33
C LEU A 259 5.42 -3.40 9.55
N LEU A 260 4.85 -3.00 10.70
CA LEU A 260 5.61 -2.87 11.95
C LEU A 260 6.16 -4.22 12.40
N ASN A 261 5.34 -5.28 12.38
CA ASN A 261 5.77 -6.61 12.80
C ASN A 261 6.85 -7.18 11.87
N LEU A 262 6.73 -6.95 10.55
CA LEU A 262 7.79 -7.29 9.59
C LEU A 262 9.09 -6.55 9.93
N ALA A 263 9.03 -5.24 10.14
CA ALA A 263 10.22 -4.45 10.46
C ALA A 263 10.82 -4.81 11.83
N GLN A 264 10.01 -5.27 12.80
CA GLN A 264 10.51 -5.79 14.07
C GLN A 264 11.26 -7.13 13.93
N ARG A 265 10.79 -8.00 13.06
CA ARG A 265 11.30 -9.39 12.90
C ARG A 265 12.46 -9.50 11.91
N TYR A 266 12.47 -8.69 10.87
CA TYR A 266 13.41 -8.82 9.75
C TYR A 266 14.22 -7.54 9.56
N THR A 267 15.36 -7.65 8.88
CA THR A 267 16.24 -6.53 8.54
C THR A 267 15.89 -5.95 7.16
N PRO A 268 16.39 -4.75 6.81
CA PRO A 268 16.21 -4.18 5.48
C PRO A 268 16.80 -5.04 4.35
N GLU A 269 17.77 -5.90 4.62
CA GLU A 269 18.30 -6.86 3.65
C GLU A 269 17.34 -8.01 3.36
N GLN A 270 16.30 -8.18 4.19
CA GLN A 270 15.32 -9.26 4.06
C GLN A 270 13.96 -8.77 3.56
N VAL A 271 13.52 -7.57 3.95
CA VAL A 271 12.21 -7.03 3.58
C VAL A 271 12.30 -5.54 3.30
N ASN A 272 11.72 -5.11 2.16
CA ASN A 272 11.58 -3.71 1.80
C ASN A 272 10.13 -3.33 1.55
N PHE A 273 9.74 -2.10 1.89
CA PHE A 273 8.39 -1.57 1.75
C PHE A 273 8.31 -0.45 0.72
N TYR A 274 7.31 -0.52 -0.15
CA TYR A 274 6.94 0.53 -1.09
C TYR A 274 5.44 0.77 -0.94
N ILE A 275 5.06 1.95 -0.48
CA ILE A 275 3.72 2.21 0.04
C ILE A 275 3.04 3.31 -0.80
N LEU A 276 1.82 3.05 -1.24
CA LEU A 276 0.90 4.00 -1.85
C LEU A 276 -0.29 4.15 -0.91
N ASP A 277 -0.30 5.24 -0.11
CA ASP A 277 -1.35 5.54 0.86
C ASP A 277 -2.34 6.56 0.29
N PHE A 278 -3.38 6.07 -0.32
CA PHE A 278 -4.49 6.83 -0.89
C PHE A 278 -5.73 6.85 0.04
N SER A 279 -5.56 6.45 1.29
CA SER A 279 -6.63 6.38 2.28
C SER A 279 -6.46 7.47 3.34
N SER A 280 -5.73 7.18 4.38
CA SER A 280 -5.68 7.99 5.60
C SER A 280 -4.38 8.79 5.78
N LYS A 281 -3.38 8.58 4.93
CA LYS A 281 -2.01 9.12 5.02
C LYS A 281 -1.29 8.71 6.32
N LEU A 282 -1.82 7.73 7.06
CA LEU A 282 -1.23 7.24 8.32
C LEU A 282 0.01 6.39 8.11
N LEU A 283 0.20 5.84 6.91
CA LEU A 283 1.38 5.03 6.58
C LEU A 283 2.63 5.88 6.27
N THR A 284 2.50 7.20 6.15
CA THR A 284 3.62 8.13 5.89
C THR A 284 4.71 8.08 6.96
N GLN A 285 4.36 7.67 8.18
CA GLN A 285 5.31 7.53 9.29
C GLN A 285 6.39 6.48 9.01
N PHE A 286 6.12 5.47 8.16
CA PHE A 286 7.09 4.43 7.80
C PHE A 286 8.28 4.93 6.96
N ARG A 287 8.24 6.17 6.43
CA ARG A 287 9.41 6.81 5.80
C ARG A 287 10.65 6.87 6.70
N ARG A 288 10.48 6.73 8.03
CA ARG A 288 11.55 6.83 9.03
C ARG A 288 12.48 5.64 9.10
N ILE A 289 12.02 4.46 8.69
CA ILE A 289 12.78 3.21 8.84
C ILE A 289 13.53 2.84 7.56
N PRO A 290 14.70 2.22 7.69
CA PRO A 290 15.52 1.86 6.52
C PRO A 290 14.90 0.76 5.64
N HIS A 291 13.85 0.07 6.09
CA HIS A 291 13.08 -0.86 5.30
C HIS A 291 12.23 -0.19 4.22
N CYS A 292 11.90 1.08 4.39
CA CYS A 292 10.98 1.80 3.51
C CYS A 292 11.73 2.52 2.40
N GLY A 293 11.47 2.14 1.15
CA GLY A 293 11.99 2.82 -0.04
C GLY A 293 11.27 4.12 -0.34
N ILE A 294 9.94 4.12 -0.24
CA ILE A 294 9.10 5.31 -0.45
C ILE A 294 7.70 5.13 0.15
N VAL A 295 7.05 6.23 0.51
CA VAL A 295 5.60 6.32 0.73
C VAL A 295 5.07 7.43 -0.16
N LEU A 296 4.17 7.11 -1.08
CA LEU A 296 3.51 8.03 -2.00
C LEU A 296 2.05 8.24 -1.59
N THR A 297 1.55 9.44 -1.82
CA THR A 297 0.15 9.83 -1.60
C THR A 297 -0.47 10.36 -2.89
N ASP A 298 -1.70 10.82 -2.85
CA ASP A 298 -2.38 11.47 -3.96
C ASP A 298 -1.68 12.76 -4.47
N GLU A 299 -0.85 13.36 -3.65
CA GLU A 299 -0.05 14.56 -4.00
C GLU A 299 1.21 14.21 -4.81
N ASP A 300 1.64 12.94 -4.80
CA ASP A 300 2.88 12.47 -5.39
C ASP A 300 2.68 11.79 -6.76
N GLU A 301 1.62 12.09 -7.51
CA GLU A 301 1.27 11.40 -8.76
C GLU A 301 2.42 11.22 -9.76
N PRO A 302 3.29 12.24 -10.03
CA PRO A 302 4.42 12.05 -10.94
C PRO A 302 5.44 11.01 -10.48
N SER A 303 5.49 10.73 -9.18
CA SER A 303 6.42 9.75 -8.58
C SER A 303 5.94 8.31 -8.74
N ILE A 304 4.65 8.10 -9.06
CA ILE A 304 4.08 6.77 -9.30
C ILE A 304 4.68 6.16 -10.58
N ASP A 305 4.84 6.93 -11.64
CA ASP A 305 5.50 6.47 -12.87
C ASP A 305 6.90 5.93 -12.57
N ARG A 306 7.67 6.66 -11.76
CA ARG A 306 9.03 6.26 -11.34
C ARG A 306 9.04 4.99 -10.49
N LEU A 307 8.07 4.85 -9.59
CA LEU A 307 7.92 3.62 -8.80
C LEU A 307 7.64 2.41 -9.70
N PHE A 308 6.79 2.57 -10.69
CA PHE A 308 6.42 1.49 -11.62
C PHE A 308 7.58 1.12 -12.55
N GLU A 309 8.35 2.08 -13.02
CA GLU A 309 9.60 1.81 -13.73
C GLU A 309 10.60 1.07 -12.85
N MET A 310 10.76 1.50 -11.60
CA MET A 310 11.64 0.84 -10.63
C MET A 310 11.21 -0.61 -10.36
N ILE A 311 9.92 -0.89 -10.22
CA ILE A 311 9.39 -2.26 -10.09
C ILE A 311 9.67 -3.07 -11.34
N THR A 312 9.49 -2.48 -12.53
CA THR A 312 9.75 -3.13 -13.82
C THR A 312 11.23 -3.51 -13.95
N ASP A 313 12.12 -2.58 -13.66
CA ASP A 313 13.56 -2.80 -13.78
C ASP A 313 14.07 -3.81 -12.75
N GLU A 314 13.56 -3.74 -11.52
CA GLU A 314 13.89 -4.72 -10.49
C GLU A 314 13.38 -6.12 -10.84
N THR A 315 12.17 -6.23 -11.40
CA THR A 315 11.64 -7.52 -11.88
C THR A 315 12.55 -8.11 -12.96
N LYS A 316 12.95 -7.31 -13.96
CA LYS A 316 13.90 -7.73 -15.00
C LYS A 316 15.28 -8.09 -14.43
N ARG A 317 15.76 -7.34 -13.45
CA ARG A 317 17.02 -7.63 -12.75
C ARG A 317 16.96 -9.00 -12.08
N ARG A 318 15.89 -9.26 -11.31
CA ARG A 318 15.67 -10.53 -10.61
C ARG A 318 15.52 -11.70 -11.57
N GLN A 319 14.82 -11.52 -12.69
CA GLN A 319 14.73 -12.54 -13.75
C GLN A 319 16.11 -12.96 -14.25
N LYS A 320 17.00 -12.00 -14.49
CA LYS A 320 18.38 -12.30 -14.90
C LYS A 320 19.18 -13.03 -13.81
N LEU A 321 19.05 -12.59 -12.56
CA LEU A 321 19.71 -13.23 -11.41
C LEU A 321 19.26 -14.68 -11.23
N PHE A 322 17.95 -14.94 -11.31
CA PHE A 322 17.41 -16.29 -11.18
C PHE A 322 17.83 -17.19 -12.35
N ALA A 323 17.85 -16.65 -13.56
CA ALA A 323 18.37 -17.38 -14.71
C ALA A 323 19.85 -17.73 -14.58
N GLN A 324 20.68 -16.82 -14.06
CA GLN A 324 22.11 -17.08 -13.80
C GLN A 324 22.34 -18.11 -12.68
N ALA A 325 21.46 -18.10 -11.66
CA ALA A 325 21.52 -19.06 -10.55
C ALA A 325 20.81 -20.41 -10.86
N GLU A 326 20.21 -20.54 -12.06
CA GLU A 326 19.45 -21.72 -12.50
C GLU A 326 18.29 -22.07 -11.55
N VAL A 327 17.64 -21.06 -10.97
CA VAL A 327 16.47 -21.22 -10.08
C VAL A 327 15.23 -20.55 -10.67
N ASN A 328 14.05 -21.03 -10.26
CA ASN A 328 12.76 -20.57 -10.78
C ASN A 328 11.84 -19.91 -9.75
N SER A 329 12.28 -19.78 -8.49
CA SER A 329 11.48 -19.18 -7.43
C SER A 329 12.32 -18.36 -6.45
N TYR A 330 11.67 -17.38 -5.82
CA TYR A 330 12.29 -16.55 -4.79
C TYR A 330 12.83 -17.36 -3.62
N GLU A 331 12.08 -18.37 -3.17
CA GLU A 331 12.53 -19.26 -2.08
C GLU A 331 13.81 -20.03 -2.45
N ALA A 332 13.90 -20.51 -3.69
CA ALA A 332 15.08 -21.21 -4.18
C ALA A 332 16.29 -20.27 -4.28
N TYR A 333 16.08 -19.02 -4.75
CA TYR A 333 17.15 -18.03 -4.85
C TYR A 333 17.68 -17.60 -3.48
N CYS A 334 16.80 -17.39 -2.49
CA CYS A 334 17.22 -17.01 -1.13
C CYS A 334 18.09 -18.06 -0.42
N ARG A 335 18.14 -19.30 -0.93
CA ARG A 335 19.10 -20.32 -0.45
C ARG A 335 20.49 -20.13 -1.03
N VAL A 336 20.61 -19.42 -2.15
CA VAL A 336 21.89 -19.14 -2.83
C VAL A 336 22.45 -17.80 -2.35
N GLU A 337 21.63 -16.77 -2.34
CA GLU A 337 22.02 -15.41 -1.98
C GLU A 337 20.84 -14.66 -1.34
N LYS A 338 21.14 -13.75 -0.41
CA LYS A 338 20.12 -12.90 0.22
C LYS A 338 19.56 -11.91 -0.80
N LEU A 339 18.25 -11.85 -0.87
CA LEU A 339 17.51 -10.88 -1.69
C LEU A 339 16.32 -10.38 -0.88
N PRO A 340 16.11 -9.08 -0.72
CA PRO A 340 14.98 -8.57 0.03
C PRO A 340 13.64 -8.89 -0.65
N LEU A 341 12.66 -9.32 0.14
CA LEU A 341 11.27 -9.39 -0.29
C LEU A 341 10.75 -7.96 -0.45
N TRP A 342 10.19 -7.60 -1.59
CA TRP A 342 9.51 -6.33 -1.78
C TRP A 342 8.03 -6.48 -1.48
N VAL A 343 7.54 -5.66 -0.56
CA VAL A 343 6.13 -5.57 -0.20
C VAL A 343 5.60 -4.22 -0.69
N VAL A 344 4.81 -4.27 -1.74
CA VAL A 344 4.16 -3.10 -2.34
C VAL A 344 2.74 -3.00 -1.79
N VAL A 345 2.47 -1.96 -1.03
CA VAL A 345 1.17 -1.74 -0.38
C VAL A 345 0.40 -0.66 -1.11
N ILE A 346 -0.87 -0.91 -1.40
CA ILE A 346 -1.80 0.10 -1.93
C ILE A 346 -3.02 0.14 -0.99
N ASP A 347 -3.09 1.17 -0.15
CA ASP A 347 -4.24 1.41 0.72
C ASP A 347 -5.19 2.43 0.07
N GLY A 348 -6.43 2.02 -0.19
CA GLY A 348 -7.45 2.84 -0.84
C GLY A 348 -7.47 2.73 -2.37
N VAL A 349 -7.68 1.52 -2.91
CA VAL A 349 -7.68 1.23 -4.36
C VAL A 349 -8.63 2.13 -5.14
N VAL A 350 -9.82 2.48 -4.61
CA VAL A 350 -10.78 3.37 -5.29
C VAL A 350 -10.20 4.76 -5.50
N ASN A 351 -9.60 5.33 -4.46
CA ASN A 351 -8.99 6.65 -4.57
C ASN A 351 -7.80 6.63 -5.53
N PHE A 352 -7.00 5.56 -5.47
CA PHE A 352 -5.89 5.35 -6.39
C PHE A 352 -6.36 5.27 -7.85
N THR A 353 -7.49 4.60 -8.15
CA THR A 353 -8.02 4.54 -9.52
C THR A 353 -8.65 5.86 -9.98
N SER A 354 -8.94 6.77 -9.06
CA SER A 354 -9.60 8.06 -9.34
C SER A 354 -8.63 9.17 -9.77
N ILE A 355 -7.31 9.01 -9.61
CA ILE A 355 -6.32 9.97 -10.10
C ILE A 355 -6.23 9.97 -11.64
N LYS A 356 -5.66 11.00 -12.25
CA LYS A 356 -5.65 11.21 -13.71
C LYS A 356 -5.24 9.97 -14.53
N LYS A 357 -4.17 9.27 -14.09
CA LYS A 357 -3.69 8.02 -14.72
C LYS A 357 -4.08 6.75 -13.96
N GLY A 358 -4.95 6.84 -12.95
CA GLY A 358 -5.24 5.75 -12.02
C GLY A 358 -5.69 4.45 -12.67
N ASN A 359 -6.57 4.50 -13.66
CA ASN A 359 -7.01 3.32 -14.40
C ASN A 359 -5.88 2.65 -15.22
N PHE A 360 -4.98 3.45 -15.77
CA PHE A 360 -3.79 2.95 -16.47
C PHE A 360 -2.85 2.25 -15.49
N TYR A 361 -2.53 2.91 -14.38
CA TYR A 361 -1.71 2.31 -13.32
C TYR A 361 -2.32 1.03 -12.78
N TYR A 362 -3.63 1.01 -12.55
CA TYR A 362 -4.32 -0.17 -12.03
C TYR A 362 -4.26 -1.37 -12.99
N SER A 363 -4.34 -1.13 -14.30
CA SER A 363 -4.15 -2.20 -15.29
C SER A 363 -2.74 -2.78 -15.27
N THR A 364 -1.74 -1.93 -15.03
CA THR A 364 -0.32 -2.32 -14.93
C THR A 364 -0.04 -3.11 -13.64
N ILE A 365 -0.74 -2.81 -12.54
CA ILE A 365 -0.60 -3.56 -11.28
C ILE A 365 -0.91 -5.05 -11.46
N HIS A 366 -1.92 -5.41 -12.25
CA HIS A 366 -2.19 -6.82 -12.56
C HIS A 366 -0.96 -7.53 -13.14
N ASP A 367 -0.29 -6.88 -14.11
CA ASP A 367 0.91 -7.46 -14.73
C ASP A 367 2.05 -7.58 -13.71
N PHE A 368 2.25 -6.59 -12.85
CA PHE A 368 3.22 -6.66 -11.77
C PHE A 368 2.92 -7.75 -10.74
N MET A 369 1.65 -7.93 -10.36
CA MET A 369 1.22 -9.00 -9.44
C MET A 369 1.55 -10.38 -10.00
N ARG A 370 1.28 -10.59 -11.29
CA ARG A 370 1.57 -11.85 -11.98
C ARG A 370 3.08 -12.07 -12.16
N ASP A 371 3.75 -11.07 -12.72
CA ASP A 371 5.15 -11.21 -13.19
C ASP A 371 6.17 -11.03 -12.05
N GLY A 372 5.83 -10.26 -11.01
CA GLY A 372 6.71 -9.98 -9.87
C GLY A 372 6.65 -11.02 -8.75
N ALA A 373 5.48 -11.64 -8.55
CA ALA A 373 5.27 -12.56 -7.42
C ALA A 373 6.27 -13.72 -7.34
N PRO A 374 6.63 -14.41 -8.44
CA PRO A 374 7.64 -15.48 -8.42
C PRO A 374 9.04 -14.98 -8.04
N TYR A 375 9.31 -13.71 -8.25
CA TYR A 375 10.61 -13.07 -7.99
C TYR A 375 10.68 -12.32 -6.66
N GLY A 376 9.68 -12.51 -5.76
CA GLY A 376 9.67 -11.90 -4.43
C GLY A 376 9.26 -10.42 -4.42
N ILE A 377 8.40 -10.00 -5.36
CA ILE A 377 7.73 -8.70 -5.34
C ILE A 377 6.24 -8.98 -5.11
N LYS A 378 5.74 -8.63 -3.92
CA LYS A 378 4.40 -8.97 -3.45
C LYS A 378 3.56 -7.72 -3.27
N PHE A 379 2.27 -7.82 -3.61
CA PHE A 379 1.31 -6.73 -3.49
C PHE A 379 0.32 -7.01 -2.36
N VAL A 380 0.04 -5.98 -1.57
CA VAL A 380 -1.00 -5.94 -0.55
C VAL A 380 -1.95 -4.81 -0.93
N LEU A 381 -3.16 -5.16 -1.37
CA LEU A 381 -4.15 -4.21 -1.85
C LEU A 381 -5.31 -4.13 -0.86
N ALA A 382 -5.68 -2.91 -0.43
CA ALA A 382 -6.80 -2.69 0.46
C ALA A 382 -7.92 -1.87 -0.22
N GLY A 383 -9.16 -2.37 -0.13
CA GLY A 383 -10.33 -1.74 -0.72
C GLY A 383 -11.58 -1.85 0.16
N GLY A 384 -12.63 -1.10 -0.19
CA GLY A 384 -13.91 -1.09 0.52
C GLY A 384 -14.76 -2.30 0.20
N HIS A 385 -14.89 -2.61 -1.07
CA HIS A 385 -15.72 -3.69 -1.58
C HIS A 385 -14.94 -4.59 -2.53
N TYR A 386 -15.29 -5.89 -2.55
CA TYR A 386 -14.62 -6.86 -3.39
C TYR A 386 -14.73 -6.52 -4.90
N ASN A 387 -15.82 -5.86 -5.30
CA ASN A 387 -16.04 -5.45 -6.69
C ASN A 387 -15.16 -4.28 -7.15
N GLU A 388 -14.47 -3.60 -6.26
CA GLU A 388 -13.46 -2.59 -6.61
C GLU A 388 -12.22 -3.23 -7.26
N PHE A 389 -12.00 -4.50 -6.99
CA PHE A 389 -10.90 -5.25 -7.59
C PHE A 389 -11.35 -5.91 -8.90
N SER A 390 -10.63 -5.67 -9.99
CA SER A 390 -10.91 -6.33 -11.26
C SER A 390 -10.76 -7.85 -11.12
N MET A 391 -11.47 -8.60 -11.95
CA MET A 391 -11.40 -10.06 -11.94
C MET A 391 -9.96 -10.58 -12.10
N ARG A 392 -9.15 -9.89 -12.91
CA ARG A 392 -7.75 -10.24 -13.13
C ARG A 392 -6.92 -10.08 -11.85
N VAL A 393 -7.06 -8.96 -11.15
CA VAL A 393 -6.36 -8.70 -9.87
C VAL A 393 -6.76 -9.72 -8.81
N ARG A 394 -8.05 -10.09 -8.74
CA ARG A 394 -8.53 -11.12 -7.80
C ARG A 394 -7.91 -12.49 -8.05
N GLN A 395 -7.67 -12.85 -9.32
CA GLN A 395 -7.05 -14.12 -9.69
C GLN A 395 -5.56 -14.20 -9.34
N GLU A 396 -4.87 -13.07 -9.31
CA GLU A 396 -3.44 -13.01 -8.95
C GLU A 396 -3.20 -12.92 -7.44
N ALA A 397 -4.24 -12.75 -6.63
CA ALA A 397 -4.16 -12.78 -5.18
C ALA A 397 -4.50 -14.17 -4.65
N SER A 398 -3.58 -14.78 -3.92
CA SER A 398 -3.80 -16.10 -3.32
C SER A 398 -4.42 -16.03 -1.92
N GLU A 399 -4.36 -14.87 -1.27
CA GLU A 399 -4.88 -14.66 0.07
C GLU A 399 -5.92 -13.54 0.07
N HIS A 400 -7.11 -13.85 0.55
CA HIS A 400 -8.22 -12.91 0.67
C HIS A 400 -8.66 -12.81 2.13
N ILE A 401 -8.65 -11.61 2.69
CA ILE A 401 -9.09 -11.32 4.05
C ILE A 401 -10.34 -10.43 4.00
N GLY A 402 -11.44 -10.93 4.54
CA GLY A 402 -12.68 -10.17 4.65
C GLY A 402 -12.83 -9.57 6.04
N MET A 403 -12.71 -8.23 6.14
CA MET A 403 -13.01 -7.48 7.35
C MET A 403 -14.42 -6.95 7.24
N ASN A 404 -15.12 -6.85 8.34
CA ASN A 404 -16.47 -6.30 8.50
C ASN A 404 -17.27 -6.10 7.20
N GLN A 405 -18.21 -7.01 6.95
CA GLN A 405 -19.13 -6.96 5.82
C GLN A 405 -20.56 -6.83 6.33
N LYS A 406 -21.43 -6.19 5.55
CA LYS A 406 -22.86 -5.99 5.91
C LYS A 406 -23.64 -7.29 6.05
N ASP A 407 -23.27 -8.28 5.25
CA ASP A 407 -23.97 -9.54 5.18
C ASP A 407 -23.04 -10.72 4.82
N LYS A 408 -23.61 -11.90 4.81
CA LYS A 408 -22.89 -13.15 4.49
C LYS A 408 -22.48 -13.23 3.02
N TYR A 409 -23.16 -12.52 2.12
CA TYR A 409 -22.87 -12.54 0.69
C TYR A 409 -21.56 -11.79 0.40
N GLY A 410 -21.30 -10.68 1.11
CA GLY A 410 -20.04 -9.97 1.03
C GLY A 410 -18.85 -10.88 1.38
N TYR A 411 -18.96 -11.68 2.43
CA TYR A 411 -17.94 -12.68 2.76
C TYR A 411 -17.85 -13.80 1.74
N PHE A 412 -18.98 -14.26 1.19
CA PHE A 412 -18.97 -15.27 0.13
C PHE A 412 -18.22 -14.79 -1.11
N ASP A 413 -18.43 -13.56 -1.52
CA ASP A 413 -17.74 -12.97 -2.66
C ASP A 413 -16.21 -12.92 -2.43
N ILE A 414 -15.77 -12.55 -1.22
CA ILE A 414 -14.35 -12.41 -0.87
C ILE A 414 -13.67 -13.78 -0.73
N LEU A 415 -14.31 -14.70 0.02
CA LEU A 415 -13.68 -15.95 0.44
C LEU A 415 -13.95 -17.12 -0.51
N GLY A 416 -14.91 -16.97 -1.42
CA GLY A 416 -15.31 -18.02 -2.37
C GLY A 416 -16.06 -19.20 -1.73
N CYS A 417 -16.37 -19.14 -0.44
CA CYS A 417 -17.08 -20.20 0.28
C CYS A 417 -18.24 -19.65 1.12
N LYS A 418 -19.28 -20.49 1.33
CA LYS A 418 -20.41 -20.09 2.16
C LYS A 418 -20.02 -20.07 3.63
N THR A 419 -20.37 -19.00 4.30
CA THR A 419 -20.31 -18.90 5.76
C THR A 419 -21.72 -18.93 6.36
N GLU A 420 -21.89 -19.71 7.41
CA GLU A 420 -23.14 -19.73 8.19
C GLU A 420 -23.17 -18.64 9.26
N TYR A 421 -22.02 -18.10 9.58
CA TYR A 421 -21.81 -17.13 10.65
C TYR A 421 -21.47 -15.73 10.10
N LEU A 422 -22.06 -14.70 10.70
CA LEU A 422 -21.73 -13.31 10.46
C LEU A 422 -21.00 -12.76 11.70
N PRO A 423 -19.71 -12.41 11.61
CA PRO A 423 -18.97 -11.82 12.72
C PRO A 423 -19.62 -10.51 13.21
N PRO A 424 -19.49 -10.18 14.50
CA PRO A 424 -19.94 -8.89 15.00
C PRO A 424 -19.18 -7.74 14.32
N CYS A 425 -19.89 -6.62 14.09
CA CYS A 425 -19.35 -5.43 13.49
C CYS A 425 -18.41 -4.70 14.47
N LEU A 426 -17.18 -5.19 14.60
CA LEU A 426 -16.14 -4.62 15.46
C LEU A 426 -14.90 -4.25 14.62
N PRO A 427 -14.17 -3.18 14.96
CA PRO A 427 -12.91 -2.87 14.29
C PRO A 427 -11.89 -4.01 14.42
N GLY A 428 -11.24 -4.35 13.31
CA GLY A 428 -10.27 -5.44 13.26
C GLY A 428 -10.88 -6.84 13.18
N ARG A 429 -12.22 -6.98 13.22
CA ARG A 429 -12.91 -8.25 13.17
C ARG A 429 -13.23 -8.65 11.73
N GLY A 430 -13.16 -9.96 11.44
CA GLY A 430 -13.46 -10.44 10.10
C GLY A 430 -13.40 -11.96 9.96
N LEU A 431 -13.42 -12.43 8.72
CA LEU A 431 -13.23 -13.83 8.37
C LEU A 431 -12.03 -13.98 7.41
N CYS A 432 -11.28 -15.03 7.60
CA CYS A 432 -10.25 -15.50 6.68
C CYS A 432 -10.37 -17.00 6.46
N ILE A 433 -9.75 -17.51 5.39
CA ILE A 433 -9.68 -18.96 5.17
C ILE A 433 -8.51 -19.52 5.98
N TRP A 434 -8.79 -20.48 6.85
CA TRP A 434 -7.80 -21.22 7.61
C TRP A 434 -8.07 -22.71 7.51
N GLU A 435 -7.07 -23.48 7.04
CA GLU A 435 -7.23 -24.92 6.77
C GLU A 435 -8.52 -25.24 5.96
N GLU A 436 -8.76 -24.48 4.88
CA GLU A 436 -9.90 -24.61 3.97
C GLU A 436 -11.29 -24.26 4.58
N GLN A 437 -11.31 -23.62 5.75
CA GLN A 437 -12.54 -23.20 6.42
C GLN A 437 -12.56 -21.70 6.69
N PRO A 438 -13.71 -21.03 6.55
CA PRO A 438 -13.86 -19.64 6.95
C PRO A 438 -13.91 -19.55 8.48
N LEU A 439 -12.88 -18.96 9.09
CA LEU A 439 -12.78 -18.76 10.54
C LEU A 439 -12.77 -17.28 10.89
N GLU A 440 -13.30 -16.99 12.08
CA GLU A 440 -13.30 -15.65 12.63
C GLU A 440 -11.92 -15.27 13.17
N PHE A 441 -11.54 -14.03 12.92
CA PHE A 441 -10.29 -13.48 13.46
C PHE A 441 -10.49 -12.12 14.10
N GLN A 442 -9.57 -11.77 15.00
CA GLN A 442 -9.37 -10.40 15.48
C GLN A 442 -7.98 -9.93 15.09
N GLY A 443 -7.92 -8.88 14.27
CA GLY A 443 -6.68 -8.19 13.94
C GLY A 443 -6.11 -7.45 15.15
N ALA A 444 -4.80 -7.44 15.25
CA ALA A 444 -4.09 -6.71 16.29
C ALA A 444 -3.82 -5.26 15.86
N ILE A 445 -3.78 -4.38 16.85
CA ILE A 445 -3.40 -2.97 16.72
C ILE A 445 -2.16 -2.70 17.56
N LEU A 446 -1.49 -1.59 17.27
CA LEU A 446 -0.29 -1.23 18.04
C LEU A 446 -0.62 -0.76 19.46
N SER A 447 -1.68 0.04 19.62
CA SER A 447 -2.07 0.69 20.86
C SER A 447 -3.56 0.56 21.10
N ASP A 448 -3.95 0.33 22.33
CA ASP A 448 -5.33 0.32 22.82
C ASP A 448 -5.82 1.73 23.26
N SER A 449 -4.98 2.76 23.09
CA SER A 449 -5.36 4.13 23.42
C SER A 449 -6.45 4.66 22.47
N GLU A 450 -7.53 5.19 23.04
CA GLU A 450 -8.56 5.91 22.29
C GLU A 450 -8.04 7.26 21.75
N ASP A 451 -6.94 7.78 22.30
CA ASP A 451 -6.29 8.99 21.83
C ASP A 451 -5.41 8.70 20.61
N GLN A 452 -5.84 9.19 19.46
CA GLN A 452 -5.11 9.03 18.19
C GLN A 452 -3.70 9.65 18.24
N GLN A 453 -3.50 10.72 19.01
CA GLN A 453 -2.17 11.34 19.12
C GLN A 453 -1.23 10.45 19.93
N ALA A 454 -1.71 9.84 21.01
CA ALA A 454 -0.95 8.90 21.83
C ALA A 454 -0.58 7.65 21.03
N ALA A 455 -1.51 7.10 20.24
CA ALA A 455 -1.26 5.96 19.37
C ALA A 455 -0.22 6.30 18.28
N ALA A 456 -0.30 7.49 17.67
CA ALA A 456 0.68 7.95 16.70
C ALA A 456 2.09 8.16 17.31
N GLN A 457 2.17 8.63 18.54
CA GLN A 457 3.45 8.77 19.26
C GLN A 457 4.07 7.40 19.57
N GLN A 458 3.28 6.41 19.98
CA GLN A 458 3.75 5.05 20.22
C GLN A 458 4.29 4.42 18.93
N LEU A 459 3.60 4.61 17.80
CA LEU A 459 4.09 4.13 16.50
C LEU A 459 5.42 4.80 16.14
N ARG A 460 5.53 6.13 16.31
CA ARG A 460 6.78 6.86 16.06
C ARG A 460 7.93 6.32 16.91
N ALA A 461 7.71 6.12 18.19
CA ALA A 461 8.73 5.60 19.10
C ALA A 461 9.20 4.20 18.66
N ALA A 462 8.27 3.31 18.31
CA ALA A 462 8.60 1.98 17.80
C ALA A 462 9.39 2.02 16.48
N LEU A 463 9.03 2.93 15.57
CA LEU A 463 9.73 3.11 14.29
C LEU A 463 11.12 3.73 14.49
N ASP A 464 11.28 4.68 15.40
CA ASP A 464 12.58 5.29 15.73
C ASP A 464 13.52 4.26 16.39
N GLU A 465 13.01 3.35 17.21
CA GLU A 465 13.77 2.23 17.78
C GLU A 465 14.27 1.27 16.67
N ILE A 466 13.40 0.90 15.73
CA ILE A 466 13.76 0.07 14.58
C ILE A 466 14.80 0.78 13.70
N ALA A 467 14.63 2.08 13.44
CA ALA A 467 15.57 2.86 12.66
C ALA A 467 16.97 2.88 13.31
N ALA A 468 17.03 3.03 14.63
CA ALA A 468 18.29 3.00 15.39
C ALA A 468 18.93 1.60 15.36
N ARG A 469 18.13 0.54 15.53
CA ARG A 469 18.60 -0.86 15.49
C ARG A 469 19.21 -1.20 14.14
N ASP A 470 18.57 -0.77 13.06
CA ASP A 470 18.90 -1.19 11.70
C ASP A 470 19.75 -0.16 10.92
N ALA A 471 20.25 0.87 11.58
CA ALA A 471 21.06 1.93 10.97
C ALA A 471 22.36 1.42 10.30
N ALA A 472 22.87 0.25 10.70
CA ALA A 472 24.07 -0.35 10.13
C ALA A 472 23.81 -1.14 8.83
N TYR A 473 22.55 -1.46 8.51
CA TYR A 473 22.19 -2.20 7.31
C TYR A 473 21.98 -1.25 6.12
N PRO A 474 22.27 -1.70 4.89
CA PRO A 474 21.93 -0.92 3.70
C PRO A 474 20.41 -0.71 3.66
N PRO A 475 19.96 0.55 3.48
CA PRO A 475 18.53 0.84 3.42
C PRO A 475 17.91 0.29 2.14
N ALA A 476 16.59 0.15 2.14
CA ALA A 476 15.80 -0.18 0.96
C ALA A 476 16.15 0.78 -0.20
N THR A 477 16.13 0.27 -1.43
CA THR A 477 16.35 1.09 -2.62
C THR A 477 15.33 2.22 -2.64
N ARG A 478 15.82 3.44 -2.48
CA ARG A 478 14.95 4.62 -2.49
C ARG A 478 14.55 4.98 -3.90
N LEU A 479 13.32 5.45 -4.04
CA LEU A 479 12.87 6.03 -5.30
C LEU A 479 13.73 7.27 -5.60
N PRO A 480 14.33 7.36 -6.80
CA PRO A 480 15.06 8.57 -7.19
C PRO A 480 14.10 9.77 -7.15
N MET A 481 14.41 10.75 -6.32
CA MET A 481 13.65 12.00 -6.23
C MET A 481 14.41 13.11 -6.94
N VAL A 482 13.68 13.99 -7.63
CA VAL A 482 14.26 15.24 -8.16
C VAL A 482 14.61 16.14 -6.98
N GLU A 483 15.82 16.66 -6.94
CA GLU A 483 16.25 17.59 -5.89
C GLU A 483 15.47 18.91 -6.05
N GLU A 484 14.55 19.18 -5.13
CA GLU A 484 13.79 20.44 -5.10
C GLU A 484 14.66 21.58 -4.53
N GLY A 485 14.51 22.77 -5.07
CA GLY A 485 15.19 23.97 -4.58
C GLY A 485 16.67 24.10 -4.99
N GLN A 486 17.18 23.23 -5.86
CA GLN A 486 18.53 23.36 -6.39
C GLN A 486 18.59 24.51 -7.40
N SER A 487 19.59 25.38 -7.27
CA SER A 487 19.84 26.42 -8.27
C SER A 487 20.35 25.81 -9.59
N TYR A 488 20.04 26.49 -10.71
CA TYR A 488 20.55 26.04 -12.02
C TYR A 488 22.10 26.03 -12.08
N ALA A 489 22.76 26.92 -11.40
CA ALA A 489 24.23 26.97 -11.32
C ALA A 489 24.81 25.70 -10.68
N GLU A 490 24.26 25.26 -9.52
CA GLU A 490 24.68 24.02 -8.86
C GLU A 490 24.37 22.80 -9.73
N PHE A 491 23.21 22.79 -10.42
CA PHE A 491 22.87 21.73 -11.34
C PHE A 491 23.89 21.61 -12.49
N CYS A 492 24.35 22.72 -13.00
CA CYS A 492 25.37 22.77 -14.07
C CYS A 492 26.71 22.14 -13.68
N GLU A 493 27.11 22.19 -12.40
CA GLU A 493 28.36 21.59 -11.93
C GLU A 493 28.45 20.08 -12.12
N LYS A 494 27.30 19.41 -12.27
CA LYS A 494 27.22 17.96 -12.50
C LYS A 494 27.69 17.53 -13.90
N PHE A 495 27.92 18.47 -14.82
CA PHE A 495 28.23 18.18 -16.22
C PHE A 495 29.60 18.70 -16.69
N ALA A 496 30.21 17.90 -17.56
CA ALA A 496 31.43 18.31 -18.26
C ALA A 496 31.14 19.47 -19.24
N PRO A 497 32.13 20.28 -19.60
CA PRO A 497 32.01 21.33 -20.60
C PRO A 497 31.41 20.85 -21.93
N MET A 498 30.72 21.73 -22.65
CA MET A 498 30.02 21.46 -23.93
C MET A 498 28.87 20.44 -23.85
N ARG A 499 28.42 20.17 -22.65
CA ARG A 499 27.10 19.51 -22.40
C ARG A 499 26.16 20.56 -21.85
N ILE A 500 25.09 20.83 -22.56
CA ILE A 500 24.08 21.80 -22.14
C ILE A 500 23.17 21.16 -21.13
N PRO A 501 23.22 21.51 -19.83
CA PRO A 501 22.35 20.96 -18.82
C PRO A 501 20.91 21.33 -19.12
N LEU A 502 20.00 20.35 -19.08
CA LEU A 502 18.57 20.56 -19.36
C LEU A 502 17.71 20.45 -18.13
N GLY A 503 17.88 19.39 -17.33
CA GLY A 503 17.07 19.12 -16.16
C GLY A 503 17.19 17.68 -15.73
N TYR A 504 16.26 17.27 -14.86
CA TYR A 504 16.17 15.88 -14.40
C TYR A 504 15.12 15.12 -15.22
N ASN A 505 15.45 13.92 -15.62
CA ASN A 505 14.48 13.02 -16.21
C ASN A 505 13.42 12.65 -15.16
N LEU A 506 12.15 12.83 -15.49
CA LEU A 506 11.04 12.56 -14.58
C LEU A 506 10.90 11.07 -14.24
N SER A 507 11.37 10.15 -15.08
CA SER A 507 11.25 8.73 -14.85
C SER A 507 12.29 8.17 -13.87
N ASP A 508 13.56 8.58 -13.98
CA ASP A 508 14.66 8.04 -13.17
C ASP A 508 15.41 9.09 -12.33
N ALA A 509 14.92 10.35 -12.35
CA ALA A 509 15.51 11.51 -11.67
C ALA A 509 17.00 11.74 -11.96
N LYS A 510 17.51 11.19 -13.07
CA LYS A 510 18.90 11.42 -13.47
C LYS A 510 19.04 12.77 -14.17
N PRO A 511 20.15 13.45 -13.93
CA PRO A 511 20.45 14.70 -14.62
C PRO A 511 20.71 14.45 -16.11
N VAL A 512 20.05 15.23 -16.96
CA VAL A 512 20.11 15.14 -18.42
C VAL A 512 20.75 16.38 -19.00
N ALA A 513 21.67 16.18 -19.94
CA ALA A 513 22.26 17.25 -20.71
C ALA A 513 22.29 16.94 -22.21
N LEU A 514 22.12 17.97 -23.01
CA LEU A 514 22.26 17.91 -24.46
C LEU A 514 23.75 17.81 -24.85
N PRO A 515 24.17 16.77 -25.54
CA PRO A 515 25.54 16.67 -26.05
C PRO A 515 25.69 17.53 -27.33
N LEU A 516 25.91 18.82 -27.14
CA LEU A 516 25.87 19.82 -28.23
C LEU A 516 26.76 19.46 -29.43
N ARG A 517 27.97 18.93 -29.17
CA ARG A 517 28.88 18.47 -30.22
C ARG A 517 28.37 17.33 -31.09
N GLN A 518 27.39 16.55 -30.59
CA GLN A 518 26.79 15.43 -31.32
C GLN A 518 25.50 15.83 -32.03
N THR A 519 24.73 16.73 -31.43
CA THR A 519 23.43 17.16 -31.96
C THR A 519 23.54 18.31 -32.95
N PHE A 520 24.51 19.21 -32.73
CA PHE A 520 24.77 20.37 -33.60
C PHE A 520 23.60 21.37 -33.63
N SER A 521 22.36 20.93 -33.67
CA SER A 521 21.16 21.76 -33.65
C SER A 521 20.18 21.31 -32.61
N LEU A 522 19.45 22.26 -32.04
CA LEU A 522 18.36 22.06 -31.10
C LEU A 522 17.08 22.63 -31.71
N THR A 523 16.05 21.81 -31.82
CA THR A 523 14.70 22.26 -32.13
C THR A 523 13.93 22.49 -30.83
N VAL A 524 13.28 23.65 -30.70
CA VAL A 524 12.48 24.02 -29.53
C VAL A 524 11.07 24.29 -30.00
N TYR A 525 10.11 23.51 -29.49
CA TYR A 525 8.69 23.75 -29.69
C TYR A 525 8.10 24.41 -28.45
N ASN A 526 7.39 25.52 -28.67
CA ASN A 526 6.69 26.25 -27.62
C ASN A 526 5.21 26.29 -27.89
N GLY A 527 4.42 25.52 -27.10
CA GLY A 527 2.97 25.47 -27.22
C GLY A 527 2.25 26.68 -26.62
N ASN A 528 2.90 27.38 -25.67
CA ASN A 528 2.37 28.58 -25.03
C ASN A 528 3.41 29.70 -24.97
N PRO A 529 3.21 30.84 -25.63
CA PRO A 529 4.16 31.95 -25.65
C PRO A 529 4.54 32.48 -24.25
N ALA A 530 3.63 32.47 -23.30
CA ALA A 530 3.87 33.02 -21.96
C ALA A 530 4.92 32.23 -21.14
N GLY A 531 5.15 30.95 -21.45
CA GLY A 531 6.18 30.12 -20.79
C GLY A 531 7.53 30.10 -21.50
N ALA A 532 7.63 30.69 -22.69
CA ALA A 532 8.84 30.63 -23.52
C ALA A 532 10.04 31.25 -22.86
N GLU A 533 9.86 32.35 -22.15
CA GLU A 533 10.95 33.09 -21.52
C GLU A 533 11.72 32.29 -20.50
N HIS A 534 11.05 31.49 -19.71
CA HIS A 534 11.68 30.69 -18.66
C HIS A 534 12.64 29.62 -19.21
N ILE A 535 12.19 28.82 -20.18
CA ILE A 535 13.00 27.73 -20.74
C ILE A 535 14.09 28.27 -21.66
N VAL A 536 13.78 29.29 -22.45
CA VAL A 536 14.77 29.95 -23.29
C VAL A 536 15.84 30.60 -22.43
N SER A 537 15.48 31.25 -21.31
CA SER A 537 16.48 31.85 -20.43
C SER A 537 17.40 30.79 -19.77
N THR A 538 16.86 29.60 -19.42
CA THR A 538 17.65 28.48 -18.91
C THR A 538 18.67 27.99 -19.95
N LEU A 539 18.25 27.83 -21.22
CA LEU A 539 19.16 27.47 -22.30
C LEU A 539 20.19 28.53 -22.57
N LEU A 540 19.82 29.83 -22.51
CA LEU A 540 20.73 30.95 -22.70
C LEU A 540 21.78 31.03 -21.61
N GLN A 541 21.42 30.80 -20.34
CA GLN A 541 22.40 30.73 -19.25
C GLN A 541 23.42 29.59 -19.48
N ALA A 542 22.93 28.42 -19.98
CA ALA A 542 23.83 27.35 -20.34
C ALA A 542 24.79 27.71 -21.48
N TYR A 543 24.33 28.44 -22.47
CA TYR A 543 25.21 28.93 -23.58
C TYR A 543 26.22 29.97 -23.10
N CYS A 544 25.82 30.87 -22.20
CA CYS A 544 26.72 31.83 -21.59
C CYS A 544 27.80 31.14 -20.75
N ARG A 545 27.44 30.12 -19.99
CA ARG A 545 28.39 29.30 -19.21
C ARG A 545 29.47 28.66 -20.10
N GLU A 546 29.12 28.24 -21.29
CA GLU A 546 30.05 27.67 -22.26
C GLU A 546 30.81 28.75 -23.06
N HIS A 547 30.71 30.01 -22.65
CA HIS A 547 31.34 31.15 -23.30
C HIS A 547 31.06 31.28 -24.79
N MET A 548 29.81 30.93 -25.19
CA MET A 548 29.38 31.06 -26.57
C MET A 548 29.11 32.50 -26.95
N GLU A 549 29.54 32.90 -28.16
CA GLU A 549 29.01 34.08 -28.81
C GLU A 549 27.58 33.80 -29.28
N LEU A 550 26.65 34.74 -29.07
CA LEU A 550 25.26 34.57 -29.43
C LEU A 550 24.88 35.45 -30.63
N PHE A 551 24.38 34.85 -31.70
CA PHE A 551 23.70 35.52 -32.79
C PHE A 551 22.19 35.25 -32.62
N ILE A 552 21.42 36.32 -32.38
CA ILE A 552 19.99 36.21 -32.13
C ILE A 552 19.23 36.83 -33.30
N VAL A 553 18.49 36.02 -34.02
CA VAL A 553 17.57 36.44 -35.08
C VAL A 553 16.21 36.66 -34.46
N ARG A 554 15.88 37.92 -34.18
CA ARG A 554 14.69 38.31 -33.42
C ARG A 554 13.51 38.74 -34.28
N ARG A 555 12.31 38.65 -33.72
CA ARG A 555 11.07 39.23 -34.29
C ARG A 555 11.09 40.75 -34.17
N ASN A 556 10.39 41.43 -35.06
CA ASN A 556 10.28 42.90 -34.97
C ASN A 556 9.30 43.35 -33.87
N PHE A 557 8.27 42.55 -33.60
CA PHE A 557 7.25 42.85 -32.62
C PHE A 557 7.18 41.73 -31.57
N ASN A 558 6.94 42.12 -30.34
CA ASN A 558 6.82 41.21 -29.19
C ASN A 558 8.00 40.23 -29.05
N SER A 559 9.20 40.68 -29.33
CA SER A 559 10.41 39.90 -29.13
C SER A 559 10.80 39.88 -27.67
N ILE A 560 11.12 38.72 -27.14
CA ILE A 560 11.69 38.59 -25.79
C ILE A 560 13.10 39.23 -25.70
N TYR A 561 13.74 39.49 -26.85
CA TYR A 561 15.02 40.16 -26.99
C TYR A 561 14.85 41.62 -27.41
N ALA A 562 13.78 42.27 -27.02
CA ALA A 562 13.57 43.71 -27.30
C ALA A 562 14.67 44.57 -26.71
N ASP A 563 14.98 45.71 -27.38
CA ASP A 563 15.97 46.65 -26.86
C ASP A 563 15.55 47.15 -25.48
N GLY A 564 16.43 46.94 -24.49
CA GLY A 564 16.20 47.35 -23.11
C GLY A 564 15.50 46.31 -22.25
N SER A 565 15.16 45.11 -22.80
CA SER A 565 14.62 44.02 -21.98
C SER A 565 15.68 43.52 -20.98
N ASP A 566 15.22 43.10 -19.78
CA ASP A 566 16.11 42.61 -18.73
C ASP A 566 16.90 41.36 -19.18
N LEU A 567 16.26 40.47 -19.94
CA LEU A 567 16.92 39.31 -20.50
C LEU A 567 18.08 39.69 -21.43
N LEU A 568 17.88 40.65 -22.33
CA LEU A 568 18.93 41.09 -23.25
C LEU A 568 20.11 41.75 -22.50
N GLN A 569 19.82 42.58 -21.50
CA GLN A 569 20.86 43.22 -20.68
C GLN A 569 21.69 42.19 -19.91
N GLN A 570 21.03 41.17 -19.32
CA GLN A 570 21.72 40.08 -18.64
C GLN A 570 22.62 39.27 -19.57
N LEU A 571 22.16 38.97 -20.79
CA LEU A 571 22.94 38.24 -21.79
C LEU A 571 24.17 39.06 -22.26
N GLN A 572 23.97 40.35 -22.53
CA GLN A 572 25.06 41.23 -22.94
C GLN A 572 26.13 41.44 -21.87
N ALA A 573 25.74 41.29 -20.59
CA ALA A 573 26.70 41.33 -19.48
C ALA A 573 27.57 40.09 -19.38
N GLN A 574 27.06 38.93 -19.87
CA GLN A 574 27.72 37.63 -19.72
C GLN A 574 28.51 37.19 -20.96
N THR A 575 28.05 37.55 -22.17
CA THR A 575 28.69 37.15 -23.43
C THR A 575 28.45 38.17 -24.54
N LYS A 576 29.19 38.00 -25.65
CA LYS A 576 29.00 38.81 -26.84
C LYS A 576 27.71 38.44 -27.55
N VAL A 577 26.75 39.37 -27.64
CA VAL A 577 25.46 39.18 -28.29
C VAL A 577 25.38 40.12 -29.51
N THR A 578 25.00 39.54 -30.67
CA THR A 578 24.71 40.29 -31.89
C THR A 578 23.27 40.02 -32.27
N LEU A 579 22.48 41.07 -32.48
CA LEU A 579 21.07 41.01 -32.86
C LEU A 579 20.89 41.22 -34.36
N PHE A 580 20.02 40.41 -34.96
CA PHE A 580 19.62 40.51 -36.35
C PHE A 580 18.11 40.60 -36.46
N GLU A 581 17.57 41.54 -37.22
CA GLU A 581 16.13 41.68 -37.41
C GLU A 581 15.71 40.90 -38.65
N GLN A 582 14.83 39.93 -38.49
CA GLN A 582 14.43 39.00 -39.57
C GLN A 582 13.63 39.67 -40.69
N ASP A 583 12.97 40.83 -40.45
CA ASP A 583 12.10 41.50 -41.45
C ASP A 583 12.86 42.58 -42.22
N LYS A 584 14.11 42.81 -41.88
CA LYS A 584 14.93 43.78 -42.60
C LYS A 584 15.90 43.04 -43.51
N GLU A 585 15.79 43.27 -44.83
CA GLU A 585 16.68 42.71 -45.83
C GLU A 585 18.16 42.96 -45.50
N THR A 586 18.47 44.15 -44.98
CA THR A 586 19.82 44.48 -44.53
C THR A 586 20.29 43.63 -43.35
N GLY A 587 19.40 43.29 -42.39
CA GLY A 587 19.70 42.44 -41.24
C GLY A 587 19.96 40.99 -41.67
N LEU A 588 19.19 40.45 -42.60
CA LEU A 588 19.40 39.12 -43.13
C LEU A 588 20.67 38.99 -43.94
N GLN A 589 21.00 40.04 -44.73
CA GLN A 589 22.26 40.08 -45.46
C GLN A 589 23.45 40.16 -44.53
N GLU A 590 23.39 40.99 -43.50
CA GLU A 590 24.46 41.09 -42.51
C GLU A 590 24.64 39.74 -41.78
N LEU A 591 23.57 39.07 -41.37
CA LEU A 591 23.63 37.75 -40.77
C LEU A 591 24.39 36.76 -41.68
N PHE A 592 24.00 36.70 -42.97
CA PHE A 592 24.63 35.81 -43.95
C PHE A 592 26.11 36.10 -44.13
N GLU A 593 26.48 37.37 -44.32
CA GLU A 593 27.87 37.80 -44.51
C GLU A 593 28.75 37.49 -43.30
N ARG A 594 28.22 37.72 -42.07
CA ARG A 594 28.95 37.39 -40.83
C ARG A 594 29.13 35.89 -40.64
N LEU A 595 28.06 35.06 -40.88
CA LEU A 595 28.18 33.62 -40.80
C LEU A 595 29.17 33.06 -41.83
N MET A 596 29.15 33.58 -43.06
CA MET A 596 30.14 33.24 -44.12
C MET A 596 31.54 33.59 -43.73
N ALA A 597 31.78 34.77 -43.16
CA ALA A 597 33.09 35.19 -42.69
C ALA A 597 33.63 34.25 -41.59
N ILE A 598 32.85 33.99 -40.55
CA ILE A 598 33.23 33.08 -39.46
C ILE A 598 33.49 31.67 -39.97
N MET A 599 32.64 31.19 -40.88
CA MET A 599 32.86 29.86 -41.51
C MET A 599 34.13 29.82 -42.33
N GLY A 600 34.41 30.88 -43.09
CA GLY A 600 35.65 31.03 -43.86
C GLY A 600 36.90 30.97 -42.98
N GLU A 601 36.91 31.71 -41.88
CA GLU A 601 38.01 31.69 -40.87
C GLU A 601 38.23 30.27 -40.31
N ARG A 602 37.14 29.57 -39.94
CA ARG A 602 37.23 28.21 -39.39
C ARG A 602 37.62 27.16 -40.42
N MET A 603 37.23 27.34 -41.67
CA MET A 603 37.70 26.51 -42.77
C MET A 603 39.19 26.73 -43.02
N GLN A 604 39.71 27.97 -42.90
CA GLN A 604 41.10 28.27 -42.97
C GLN A 604 41.90 27.61 -41.85
N LEU A 605 41.47 27.74 -40.58
CA LEU A 605 42.06 27.02 -39.45
C LEU A 605 42.15 25.52 -39.67
N ARG A 606 41.10 24.93 -40.19
CA ARG A 606 41.06 23.51 -40.58
C ARG A 606 42.11 23.17 -41.61
N ASN A 607 42.21 23.96 -42.69
CA ASN A 607 43.13 23.72 -43.80
C ASN A 607 44.60 23.87 -43.35
N GLU A 608 44.89 24.87 -42.53
CA GLU A 608 46.21 25.08 -41.92
C GLU A 608 46.60 23.88 -41.05
N PHE A 609 45.73 23.42 -40.17
CA PHE A 609 45.99 22.25 -39.33
C PHE A 609 46.22 20.97 -40.15
N VAL A 610 45.41 20.70 -41.19
CA VAL A 610 45.57 19.56 -42.08
C VAL A 610 46.90 19.62 -42.82
N GLN A 611 47.30 20.81 -43.28
CA GLN A 611 48.55 21.01 -44.01
C GLN A 611 49.78 20.87 -43.08
N GLN A 612 49.75 21.49 -41.90
CA GLN A 612 50.83 21.42 -40.91
C GLN A 612 51.12 20.03 -40.40
N ASN A 613 50.07 19.19 -40.26
CA ASN A 613 50.19 17.84 -39.73
C ASN A 613 50.25 16.76 -40.86
N GLY A 614 50.30 17.16 -42.14
CA GLY A 614 50.38 16.22 -43.25
C GLY A 614 49.19 15.23 -43.34
N LEU A 615 48.01 15.64 -42.89
CA LEU A 615 46.86 14.78 -42.77
C LEU A 615 46.24 14.50 -44.16
N THR A 616 45.88 13.24 -44.43
CA THR A 616 45.21 12.85 -45.67
C THR A 616 43.75 13.29 -45.66
N ARG A 617 43.31 14.02 -46.70
CA ARG A 617 41.91 14.40 -46.86
C ARG A 617 41.06 13.17 -47.09
N GLY A 618 39.93 13.08 -46.37
CA GLY A 618 38.93 12.00 -46.52
C GLY A 618 39.07 10.89 -45.47
N ASP A 619 40.08 10.89 -44.62
CA ASP A 619 40.16 10.00 -43.47
C ASP A 619 39.26 10.51 -42.36
N PRO A 620 38.32 9.68 -41.85
CA PRO A 620 37.40 10.07 -40.79
C PRO A 620 38.13 10.50 -39.49
N GLN A 621 39.19 9.81 -39.10
CA GLN A 621 39.95 10.16 -37.88
C GLN A 621 40.67 11.51 -38.03
N ASN A 622 41.22 11.78 -39.16
CA ASN A 622 41.85 13.06 -39.46
C ASN A 622 40.84 14.21 -39.50
N THR A 623 39.62 13.92 -39.96
CA THR A 623 38.50 14.87 -39.92
C THR A 623 38.10 15.22 -38.48
N VAL A 624 37.99 14.23 -37.63
CA VAL A 624 37.69 14.42 -36.18
C VAL A 624 38.79 15.29 -35.53
N ARG A 625 40.07 14.97 -35.72
CA ARG A 625 41.19 15.75 -35.19
C ARG A 625 41.20 17.20 -35.65
N ALA A 626 40.89 17.44 -36.91
CA ALA A 626 40.78 18.76 -37.46
C ALA A 626 39.64 19.58 -36.86
N PHE A 627 38.49 18.98 -36.59
CA PHE A 627 37.37 19.62 -35.88
C PHE A 627 37.67 19.86 -34.42
N GLU A 628 38.34 18.94 -33.72
CA GLU A 628 38.81 19.16 -32.35
C GLU A 628 39.77 20.36 -32.28
N TYR A 629 40.64 20.51 -33.28
CA TYR A 629 41.54 21.67 -33.38
C TYR A 629 40.75 22.97 -33.54
N ILE A 630 39.74 23.01 -34.41
CA ILE A 630 38.86 24.18 -34.58
C ILE A 630 38.15 24.49 -33.24
N HIS A 631 37.63 23.51 -32.55
CA HIS A 631 36.95 23.70 -31.26
C HIS A 631 37.89 24.29 -30.19
N ALA A 632 39.14 23.90 -30.20
CA ALA A 632 40.14 24.41 -29.26
C ALA A 632 40.64 25.84 -29.59
N HIS A 633 40.54 26.27 -30.85
CA HIS A 633 41.13 27.52 -31.35
C HIS A 633 40.08 28.52 -31.86
N SER A 634 38.78 28.26 -31.62
CA SER A 634 37.72 29.19 -31.97
C SER A 634 36.66 29.29 -30.87
N THR A 635 36.10 30.48 -30.68
CA THR A 635 34.96 30.67 -29.77
C THR A 635 33.73 29.98 -30.34
N PRO A 636 33.01 29.15 -29.56
CA PRO A 636 31.77 28.55 -30.04
C PRO A 636 30.71 29.62 -30.31
N LEU A 637 29.98 29.46 -31.43
CA LEU A 637 28.89 30.35 -31.83
C LEU A 637 27.57 29.63 -31.76
N MET A 638 26.60 30.22 -31.05
CA MET A 638 25.19 29.77 -31.06
C MET A 638 24.34 30.78 -31.86
N VAL A 639 23.68 30.30 -32.89
CA VAL A 639 22.68 31.05 -33.65
C VAL A 639 21.31 30.68 -33.19
N ILE A 640 20.55 31.66 -32.71
CA ILE A 640 19.21 31.44 -32.13
C ILE A 640 18.18 32.12 -33.04
N PHE A 641 17.26 31.31 -33.57
CA PHE A 641 16.10 31.81 -34.29
C PHE A 641 14.94 31.88 -33.31
N GLU A 642 14.51 33.08 -32.92
CA GLU A 642 13.38 33.30 -32.03
C GLU A 642 12.07 32.70 -32.61
N ASN A 643 11.91 32.78 -33.92
CA ASN A 643 10.88 32.06 -34.68
C ASN A 643 11.43 31.63 -36.04
N TYR A 644 11.73 30.37 -36.20
CA TYR A 644 12.35 29.85 -37.43
C TYR A 644 11.39 29.86 -38.59
N TYR A 645 10.07 29.67 -38.41
CA TYR A 645 9.07 29.73 -39.48
C TYR A 645 9.01 31.14 -40.10
N GLU A 646 8.90 32.18 -39.26
CA GLU A 646 8.84 33.55 -39.74
C GLU A 646 10.17 33.96 -40.43
N PHE A 647 11.32 33.52 -39.91
CA PHE A 647 12.60 33.68 -40.56
C PHE A 647 12.60 33.03 -41.96
N ALA A 648 12.23 31.78 -42.08
CA ALA A 648 12.22 31.06 -43.34
C ALA A 648 11.27 31.70 -44.37
N LYS A 649 10.12 32.23 -43.89
CA LYS A 649 9.14 32.93 -44.71
C LYS A 649 9.60 34.30 -45.19
N SER A 650 10.48 34.98 -44.46
CA SER A 650 10.99 36.30 -44.82
C SER A 650 12.07 36.25 -45.89
N LEU A 651 12.58 35.07 -46.22
CA LEU A 651 13.63 34.88 -47.26
C LEU A 651 13.01 34.79 -48.64
N TYR A 652 13.56 35.50 -49.64
CA TYR A 652 13.23 35.22 -51.03
C TYR A 652 14.02 34.01 -51.57
N ASP A 653 13.63 33.42 -52.65
CA ASP A 653 14.12 32.12 -53.19
C ASP A 653 15.66 32.03 -53.24
N GLY A 654 16.33 33.06 -53.69
CA GLY A 654 17.80 33.09 -53.77
C GLY A 654 18.47 33.07 -52.38
N GLN A 655 17.95 33.84 -51.43
CA GLN A 655 18.46 33.87 -50.06
C GLN A 655 18.19 32.56 -49.36
N ALA A 656 16.99 31.99 -49.56
CA ALA A 656 16.62 30.68 -48.98
C ALA A 656 17.58 29.57 -49.41
N VAL A 657 17.97 29.55 -50.67
CA VAL A 657 18.97 28.59 -51.19
C VAL A 657 20.34 28.82 -50.53
N MET A 658 20.79 30.08 -50.43
CA MET A 658 22.09 30.43 -49.82
C MET A 658 22.15 30.04 -48.36
N PHE A 659 21.12 30.35 -47.58
CA PHE A 659 21.06 29.95 -46.17
C PHE A 659 20.95 28.42 -45.97
N ALA A 660 20.16 27.74 -46.83
CA ALA A 660 20.05 26.31 -46.77
C ALA A 660 21.38 25.62 -47.07
N GLU A 661 22.14 26.10 -48.01
CA GLU A 661 23.49 25.58 -48.27
C GLU A 661 24.45 25.82 -47.11
N LEU A 662 24.40 27.00 -46.53
CA LEU A 662 25.22 27.36 -45.35
C LEU A 662 24.89 26.47 -44.17
N PHE A 663 23.62 26.25 -43.85
CA PHE A 663 23.19 25.40 -42.71
C PHE A 663 23.50 23.93 -42.96
N ARG A 664 23.26 23.42 -44.15
CA ARG A 664 23.58 22.02 -44.55
C ARG A 664 25.10 21.77 -44.52
N ALA A 665 25.90 22.71 -44.86
CA ALA A 665 27.35 22.59 -44.79
C ALA A 665 27.86 22.43 -43.36
N GLN A 666 27.07 22.89 -42.37
CA GLN A 666 27.36 22.75 -40.94
C GLN A 666 26.83 21.42 -40.36
N ASP A 667 25.82 20.79 -41.00
CA ASP A 667 25.31 19.52 -40.55
C ASP A 667 26.18 18.37 -41.08
N PRO A 668 26.92 17.69 -40.20
CA PRO A 668 27.82 16.61 -40.61
C PRO A 668 27.09 15.39 -41.18
N ASN A 669 25.77 15.28 -41.00
CA ASN A 669 24.97 14.18 -41.52
C ASN A 669 24.37 14.45 -42.90
N THR A 670 24.37 15.70 -43.37
CA THR A 670 23.82 16.05 -44.71
C THR A 670 24.88 16.00 -45.81
N THR A 671 26.15 16.12 -45.48
CA THR A 671 27.24 16.31 -46.49
C THR A 671 27.97 15.05 -46.89
N SER A 672 27.94 13.99 -46.20
CA SER A 672 28.27 12.61 -46.66
C SER A 672 28.15 11.61 -45.48
N LYS A 673 27.84 10.35 -45.83
CA LYS A 673 27.79 9.21 -44.90
C LYS A 673 29.08 8.91 -44.11
N LYS A 674 30.10 9.76 -44.22
CA LYS A 674 31.45 9.57 -43.64
C LYS A 674 31.89 10.63 -42.64
N ASN A 675 31.08 11.68 -42.36
CA ASN A 675 31.47 12.70 -41.39
C ASN A 675 30.90 12.39 -39.99
N ASN A 676 31.80 12.21 -39.02
CA ASN A 676 31.50 11.77 -37.67
C ASN A 676 30.98 12.90 -36.75
N GLY A 677 30.14 13.80 -37.20
CA GLY A 677 29.37 14.65 -36.34
C GLY A 677 30.07 15.88 -35.71
N TYR A 678 31.27 16.23 -36.10
CA TYR A 678 31.96 17.46 -35.62
C TYR A 678 31.71 18.60 -36.59
N GLY A 679 30.96 19.62 -36.14
CA GLY A 679 30.74 20.86 -36.90
C GLY A 679 31.90 21.84 -36.81
N TYR A 680 31.75 22.94 -37.51
CA TYR A 680 32.73 24.07 -37.43
C TYR A 680 32.62 24.94 -36.19
N ASN A 681 32.16 24.36 -35.05
CA ASN A 681 31.91 25.05 -33.77
C ASN A 681 30.80 26.12 -33.86
N ILE A 682 29.89 25.99 -34.81
CA ILE A 682 28.69 26.79 -34.99
C ILE A 682 27.46 25.91 -34.70
N TYR A 683 26.59 26.35 -33.83
CA TYR A 683 25.44 25.63 -33.34
C TYR A 683 24.17 26.42 -33.59
N TYR A 684 23.04 25.75 -33.66
CA TYR A 684 21.75 26.37 -33.98
C TYR A 684 20.66 25.99 -33.01
N THR A 685 19.85 26.96 -32.60
CA THR A 685 18.60 26.76 -31.89
C THR A 685 17.44 27.31 -32.71
N ALA A 686 16.56 26.44 -33.16
CA ALA A 686 15.41 26.82 -33.97
C ALA A 686 14.11 26.69 -33.15
N CYS A 687 13.47 27.82 -32.85
CA CYS A 687 12.21 27.84 -32.09
C CYS A 687 11.00 27.89 -33.04
N PHE A 688 9.95 27.13 -32.67
CA PHE A 688 8.67 27.02 -33.40
C PHE A 688 7.50 27.18 -32.43
N GLY A 689 6.45 27.83 -32.89
CA GLY A 689 5.14 27.84 -32.26
C GLY A 689 4.19 26.76 -32.79
N PRO A 690 2.92 26.72 -32.29
CA PRO A 690 1.92 25.75 -32.69
C PRO A 690 1.64 25.72 -34.20
N GLY A 691 1.85 24.56 -34.84
CA GLY A 691 1.65 24.33 -36.26
C GLY A 691 2.73 24.90 -37.18
N GLU A 692 3.64 25.71 -36.69
CA GLU A 692 4.67 26.41 -37.51
C GLU A 692 5.68 25.47 -38.15
N TYR A 693 6.05 24.37 -37.48
CA TYR A 693 6.93 23.38 -38.08
C TYR A 693 6.35 22.76 -39.35
N THR A 694 5.06 22.40 -39.30
CA THR A 694 4.37 21.85 -40.49
C THR A 694 4.29 22.86 -41.63
N LEU A 695 4.09 24.13 -41.31
CA LEU A 695 4.10 25.22 -42.29
C LEU A 695 5.50 25.45 -42.87
N THR A 696 6.56 25.36 -42.04
CA THR A 696 7.95 25.45 -42.50
C THR A 696 8.30 24.30 -43.45
N ALA A 697 7.74 23.11 -43.24
CA ALA A 697 7.96 21.98 -44.14
C ALA A 697 7.52 22.22 -45.59
N ALA A 698 6.63 23.19 -45.80
CA ALA A 698 6.25 23.66 -47.11
C ALA A 698 7.21 24.70 -47.72
N GLN A 699 8.15 25.23 -46.95
CA GLN A 699 9.12 26.24 -47.36
C GLN A 699 10.45 25.60 -47.79
N THR A 700 10.49 25.00 -48.94
CA THR A 700 11.75 24.47 -49.50
C THR A 700 12.62 25.62 -50.04
N PRO A 701 13.95 25.63 -49.79
CA PRO A 701 14.80 24.56 -49.24
C PRO A 701 15.03 24.60 -47.74
N MET A 702 14.37 25.47 -47.00
CA MET A 702 14.61 25.69 -45.58
C MET A 702 14.06 24.58 -44.68
N ALA A 703 13.10 23.77 -45.17
CA ALA A 703 12.43 22.73 -44.41
C ALA A 703 13.38 21.68 -43.78
N ASP A 704 14.42 21.31 -44.52
CA ASP A 704 15.31 20.22 -44.13
C ASP A 704 16.62 20.66 -43.50
N CYS A 705 16.77 21.96 -43.16
CA CYS A 705 18.00 22.49 -42.60
C CYS A 705 18.31 21.95 -41.21
N PHE A 706 17.28 21.74 -40.39
CA PHE A 706 17.41 21.19 -39.06
C PHE A 706 16.57 19.92 -38.93
N ASN A 707 17.16 18.86 -38.36
CA ASN A 707 16.47 17.59 -38.20
C ASN A 707 15.92 17.47 -36.76
N PRO A 708 14.60 17.69 -36.56
CA PRO A 708 13.99 17.63 -35.23
C PRO A 708 14.01 16.23 -34.61
N GLN A 709 14.13 15.18 -35.46
CA GLN A 709 14.23 13.81 -34.95
C GLN A 709 15.56 13.52 -34.25
N LYS A 710 16.57 14.40 -34.36
CA LYS A 710 17.79 14.29 -33.59
C LYS A 710 17.57 14.71 -32.16
N PHE A 711 17.03 15.92 -31.98
CA PHE A 711 16.75 16.46 -30.65
C PHE A 711 15.69 17.56 -30.72
N THR A 712 14.62 17.39 -29.95
CA THR A 712 13.56 18.41 -29.81
C THR A 712 13.17 18.53 -28.34
N LEU A 713 13.06 19.78 -27.85
CA LEU A 713 12.44 20.11 -26.58
C LEU A 713 11.05 20.67 -26.84
N MET A 714 10.04 20.19 -26.13
CA MET A 714 8.65 20.59 -26.27
C MET A 714 8.12 21.04 -24.90
N PHE A 715 7.55 22.25 -24.85
CA PHE A 715 6.97 22.79 -23.63
C PHE A 715 5.72 23.66 -23.92
N GLY A 716 5.01 24.06 -22.88
CA GLY A 716 3.84 24.91 -22.98
C GLY A 716 2.55 24.23 -23.43
N GLY A 717 2.47 22.89 -23.40
CA GLY A 717 1.28 22.14 -23.80
C GLY A 717 1.07 22.11 -25.33
N GLN A 718 -0.17 21.82 -25.78
CA GLN A 718 -0.57 21.72 -27.18
C GLN A 718 0.36 20.85 -28.03
N LEU A 719 0.83 19.72 -27.48
CA LEU A 719 1.83 18.86 -28.12
C LEU A 719 1.30 18.23 -29.44
N ASP A 720 -0.01 18.13 -29.59
CA ASP A 720 -0.70 17.71 -30.82
C ASP A 720 -0.37 18.62 -32.01
N LYS A 721 -0.05 19.90 -31.77
CA LYS A 721 0.29 20.90 -32.80
C LYS A 721 1.80 21.01 -33.07
N CYS A 722 2.61 20.22 -32.39
CA CYS A 722 4.07 20.26 -32.60
C CYS A 722 4.46 19.85 -34.03
N GLY A 723 3.95 18.72 -34.53
CA GLY A 723 4.23 18.22 -35.87
C GLY A 723 5.68 17.89 -36.22
N ALA A 724 6.64 18.22 -35.34
CA ALA A 724 8.07 18.04 -35.55
C ALA A 724 8.54 16.61 -35.34
N VAL A 725 7.92 15.90 -34.40
CA VAL A 725 8.28 14.54 -33.99
C VAL A 725 7.04 13.67 -33.84
N PRO A 726 7.15 12.34 -34.04
CA PRO A 726 6.02 11.44 -33.83
C PRO A 726 5.78 11.29 -32.33
N LEU A 727 4.59 11.67 -31.87
CA LEU A 727 4.19 11.55 -30.46
C LEU A 727 3.18 10.41 -30.29
N PRO A 728 3.33 9.55 -29.25
CA PRO A 728 2.31 8.62 -28.83
C PRO A 728 1.02 9.33 -28.41
N ARG A 729 -0.11 8.61 -28.49
CA ARG A 729 -1.44 9.19 -28.15
C ARG A 729 -1.51 9.75 -26.74
N ASP A 730 -0.80 9.13 -25.82
CA ASP A 730 -0.79 9.55 -24.40
C ASP A 730 -0.15 10.93 -24.21
N TYR A 731 0.90 11.25 -25.00
CA TYR A 731 1.50 12.58 -25.01
C TYR A 731 0.64 13.61 -25.77
N LEU A 732 -0.09 13.19 -26.78
CA LEU A 732 -1.01 14.09 -27.52
C LEU A 732 -2.19 14.55 -26.67
N ALA A 733 -2.54 13.81 -25.60
CA ALA A 733 -3.59 14.19 -24.68
C ALA A 733 -3.17 15.28 -23.66
N ILE A 734 -1.87 15.59 -23.56
CA ILE A 734 -1.35 16.64 -22.66
C ILE A 734 -1.52 17.99 -23.36
N ASN A 735 -2.71 18.57 -23.25
CA ASN A 735 -3.03 19.86 -23.86
C ASN A 735 -2.95 21.04 -22.89
N GLU A 736 -2.92 20.77 -21.59
CA GLU A 736 -2.86 21.81 -20.56
C GLU A 736 -1.43 22.35 -20.43
N PRO A 737 -1.25 23.68 -20.41
CA PRO A 737 0.04 24.27 -20.12
C PRO A 737 0.43 23.93 -18.66
N ASP A 738 1.70 23.60 -18.44
CA ASP A 738 2.21 23.47 -17.08
C ASP A 738 2.21 24.87 -16.42
N GLU A 739 1.41 25.03 -15.37
CA GLU A 739 1.28 26.31 -14.64
C GLU A 739 2.61 26.77 -14.02
N HIS A 740 3.54 25.86 -13.79
CA HIS A 740 4.85 26.16 -13.19
C HIS A 740 5.99 26.27 -14.21
N TYR A 741 5.74 25.99 -15.49
CA TYR A 741 6.74 26.02 -16.58
C TYR A 741 8.06 25.27 -16.31
N ASN A 742 8.03 24.35 -15.34
CA ASN A 742 9.22 23.60 -14.91
C ASN A 742 9.35 22.26 -15.60
N HIS A 743 8.37 21.86 -16.41
CA HIS A 743 8.35 20.58 -17.10
C HIS A 743 8.38 20.76 -18.61
N CYS A 744 9.17 19.93 -19.27
CA CYS A 744 9.16 19.83 -20.72
C CYS A 744 9.25 18.36 -21.17
N VAL A 745 8.93 18.11 -22.45
CA VAL A 745 9.11 16.80 -23.05
C VAL A 745 10.29 16.85 -24.01
N MET A 746 11.26 15.98 -23.80
CA MET A 746 12.42 15.81 -24.65
C MET A 746 12.20 14.64 -25.62
N TYR A 747 12.49 14.89 -26.88
CA TYR A 747 12.63 13.81 -27.89
C TYR A 747 14.09 13.70 -28.32
N TYR A 748 14.68 12.54 -28.16
CA TYR A 748 16.05 12.28 -28.55
C TYR A 748 16.21 10.91 -29.20
N GLN A 749 16.59 10.86 -30.47
CA GLN A 749 16.85 9.63 -31.23
C GLN A 749 15.74 8.55 -31.09
N GLY A 750 14.49 8.93 -31.23
CA GLY A 750 13.35 8.01 -31.14
C GLY A 750 12.82 7.73 -29.72
N ARG A 751 13.40 8.36 -28.69
CA ARG A 751 12.96 8.22 -27.29
C ARG A 751 12.34 9.51 -26.79
N LEU A 752 11.24 9.37 -26.07
CA LEU A 752 10.59 10.48 -25.36
C LEU A 752 10.91 10.37 -23.87
N ALA A 753 11.16 11.51 -23.24
CA ALA A 753 11.33 11.61 -21.81
C ALA A 753 10.77 12.93 -21.30
N GLY A 754 10.01 12.89 -20.18
CA GLY A 754 9.64 14.08 -19.43
C GLY A 754 10.85 14.59 -18.65
N LEU A 755 11.07 15.90 -18.66
CA LEU A 755 12.14 16.55 -17.89
C LEU A 755 11.53 17.55 -16.90
N SER A 756 12.11 17.59 -15.69
CA SER A 756 11.91 18.66 -14.73
C SER A 756 13.12 19.60 -14.77
N LEU A 757 12.86 20.87 -15.03
CA LEU A 757 13.89 21.90 -15.07
C LEU A 757 14.21 22.37 -13.64
N PRO A 758 15.46 22.58 -13.27
CA PRO A 758 15.80 23.24 -12.01
C PRO A 758 15.26 24.66 -12.02
N CYS A 759 14.71 25.12 -10.89
CA CYS A 759 14.29 26.51 -10.75
C CYS A 759 15.50 27.45 -10.85
N GLY A 760 15.64 28.11 -11.97
CA GLY A 760 16.52 29.29 -12.07
C GLY A 760 15.90 30.43 -11.26
N GLU A 761 16.69 31.23 -10.58
CA GLU A 761 16.27 32.54 -10.06
C GLU A 761 15.85 33.42 -11.24
N LEU A 762 14.64 33.33 -11.67
CA LEU A 762 14.05 34.31 -12.57
C LEU A 762 13.40 35.39 -11.73
N VAL A 763 13.77 36.59 -12.01
CA VAL A 763 13.06 37.78 -11.53
C VAL A 763 11.59 37.58 -11.83
N HIS A 764 10.77 37.44 -10.78
CA HIS A 764 9.32 37.47 -10.89
C HIS A 764 8.93 38.84 -11.47
N VAL A 765 8.56 38.85 -12.73
CA VAL A 765 7.76 39.94 -13.27
C VAL A 765 6.31 39.54 -12.89
N GLU A 766 5.80 40.12 -11.83
CA GLU A 766 4.35 40.07 -11.57
C GLU A 766 3.66 40.62 -12.82
N PRO A 767 2.69 39.91 -13.42
CA PRO A 767 1.92 40.46 -14.52
C PRO A 767 1.19 41.70 -14.02
N ASP A 768 1.29 42.80 -14.78
CA ASP A 768 0.61 44.02 -14.49
C ASP A 768 -0.91 43.73 -14.44
N PRO A 769 -1.61 43.96 -13.30
CA PRO A 769 -3.01 43.64 -13.16
C PRO A 769 -3.94 44.49 -14.05
N ASP A 770 -3.41 45.49 -14.78
CA ASP A 770 -4.15 46.41 -15.62
C ASP A 770 -4.07 46.09 -17.14
N GLU A 771 -3.34 45.08 -17.58
CA GLU A 771 -3.41 44.60 -18.97
C GLU A 771 -4.62 43.70 -19.20
N VAL A 772 -5.74 44.31 -19.53
CA VAL A 772 -6.92 43.64 -20.06
C VAL A 772 -6.58 43.06 -21.46
N PRO A 773 -6.73 41.76 -21.73
CA PRO A 773 -6.52 41.24 -23.07
C PRO A 773 -7.58 41.81 -24.01
N ILE A 774 -7.14 42.58 -24.98
CA ILE A 774 -7.98 42.96 -26.12
C ILE A 774 -8.19 41.70 -26.96
N ILE A 775 -9.48 41.33 -27.10
CA ILE A 775 -10.01 40.18 -27.82
C ILE A 775 -9.55 40.16 -29.28
#